data_96fedad2c0ae9e77c262d702b21e82d2
#
_entry.id   96fedad2c0ae9e77c262d702b21e82d2
#
_cell.length_a   1.000
_cell.length_b   1.000
_cell.length_c   1.000
_cell.angle_alpha   90.00
_cell.angle_beta   90.00
_cell.angle_gamma   90.00
#
_symmetry.space_group_name_H-M   'P 1'
#
loop_
_entity.id
_entity.type
_entity.pdbx_description
1 polymer ?
#
loop_
_entity_poly.entity_id
_entity_poly.type
_entity_poly.pdbx_seq_one_letter_code
_entity_poly.pdbx_strand_id
1 'polypeptide(L)'
;MATAAACILWFGVIMYAVFGGADYGAGFWDLLAGGSRRGDRPRGLIDHAMAPVWEANNVWLVFSAVVCWTAFSSAFGSIMRTLFIPIIFAGIGIVVRGSGFAFRKIAERAGRKRALTAAFGVSSLITPFMLGAALGGIASGRVPPGNTAGDLWSSWLNPTSITVGIFGVLISAFIAATFLTADADRYYDDVMASYFRMRAFAIGLLAGIAAFIGLFVLRDDASYLYHSLTHEGLVFVIASAVFGLSTLGALWLQSPGRRARIFAVATVVSVIVGWGVAQYPYIFPTSLTIQQAAAPGSTLSWLVTVFFLAAAFVIPALVSLFVLDQRSRLDEGADTSSSHARHRVVIVGGGFGGLFASRALAMAPVDVTVIDRRNYHLFQPLLYQVSTGILSEGQVAPALRDVVRNARNCRVELADVTGFDLAKRTVTARHPLGQQVEIPYDSLIVGAGARTSYFGHDEFAAFSPSMKTIDDALALRRRIFGAFELAEIEEDPEQRRRWLTFVVVGAGPTGVELAGQIRELAQRSLRHNFRSIDPTSARVLLLDGGKEPLASFGHKLSGRATNELEHLGVEIRMGCRATQIDGQGLDVQAPEGAERIDARTVIWAAGVAASPLAKLLADASGAETDRAGRVAVLRDCTLPGHPEVFAIGDMMSLDQLPGVAEVAMQQGLFAGRTIRRRLQGDDRAVPFKYIDLGSMATIGRFRAVVEFKKLRLSGFAGWLMWLVVHLTFLTGFRNRIGALFRWSGAMLGRHRDERVFSVHQISAGDDSYETETPARPS
;
A
#
# COMPACT_ATOMS: atom_id res chain seq x y z
N MET A 1 -9.60 36.04 1.33
CA MET A 1 -9.89 34.96 0.38
C MET A 1 -9.01 35.02 -0.88
N ALA A 2 -8.84 36.19 -1.53
CA ALA A 2 -8.01 36.31 -2.73
C ALA A 2 -6.55 35.83 -2.53
N THR A 3 -5.90 36.27 -1.43
CA THR A 3 -4.55 35.82 -1.06
C THR A 3 -4.49 34.31 -0.81
N ALA A 4 -5.52 33.72 -0.17
CA ALA A 4 -5.59 32.27 0.05
C ALA A 4 -5.67 31.50 -1.29
N ALA A 5 -6.49 31.97 -2.23
CA ALA A 5 -6.56 31.41 -3.58
C ALA A 5 -5.23 31.54 -4.34
N ALA A 6 -4.51 32.65 -4.19
CA ALA A 6 -3.18 32.82 -4.76
C ALA A 6 -2.16 31.85 -4.12
N CYS A 7 -2.20 31.63 -2.82
CA CYS A 7 -1.37 30.62 -2.15
C CYS A 7 -1.66 29.20 -2.66
N ILE A 8 -2.94 28.87 -2.90
CA ILE A 8 -3.35 27.58 -3.48
C ILE A 8 -2.81 27.43 -4.91
N LEU A 9 -2.90 28.49 -5.74
CA LEU A 9 -2.32 28.50 -7.07
C LEU A 9 -0.80 28.27 -7.02
N TRP A 10 -0.12 28.97 -6.11
CA TRP A 10 1.34 28.86 -5.94
C TRP A 10 1.76 27.50 -5.43
N PHE A 11 0.98 26.88 -4.55
CA PHE A 11 1.18 25.49 -4.14
C PHE A 11 1.15 24.53 -5.34
N GLY A 12 0.18 24.69 -6.24
CA GLY A 12 0.12 23.89 -7.48
C GLY A 12 1.36 24.08 -8.36
N VAL A 13 1.84 25.32 -8.52
CA VAL A 13 3.06 25.64 -9.28
C VAL A 13 4.30 24.98 -8.64
N ILE A 14 4.44 25.02 -7.31
CA ILE A 14 5.52 24.34 -6.58
C ILE A 14 5.50 22.85 -6.83
N MET A 15 4.33 22.21 -6.67
CA MET A 15 4.17 20.77 -6.87
C MET A 15 4.52 20.37 -8.32
N TYR A 16 4.06 21.17 -9.29
CA TYR A 16 4.39 20.91 -10.70
C TYR A 16 5.88 21.11 -11.00
N ALA A 17 6.51 22.13 -10.45
CA ALA A 17 7.94 22.37 -10.68
C ALA A 17 8.83 21.26 -10.08
N VAL A 18 8.45 20.69 -8.93
CA VAL A 18 9.19 19.60 -8.30
C VAL A 18 8.94 18.27 -9.03
N PHE A 19 7.67 17.86 -9.16
CA PHE A 19 7.34 16.54 -9.73
C PHE A 19 7.39 16.51 -11.25
N GLY A 20 6.80 17.50 -11.90
CA GLY A 20 6.90 17.67 -13.36
C GLY A 20 8.32 17.97 -13.81
N GLY A 21 9.07 18.78 -13.03
CA GLY A 21 10.47 19.04 -13.29
C GLY A 21 11.33 17.78 -13.27
N ALA A 22 11.15 16.91 -12.26
CA ALA A 22 11.84 15.62 -12.21
C ALA A 22 11.53 14.75 -13.45
N ASP A 23 10.27 14.78 -13.87
CA ASP A 23 9.78 14.04 -15.03
C ASP A 23 10.40 14.54 -16.34
N TYR A 24 10.36 15.85 -16.65
CA TYR A 24 10.99 16.42 -17.83
C TYR A 24 12.50 16.28 -17.82
N GLY A 25 13.13 16.46 -16.67
CA GLY A 25 14.58 16.31 -16.53
C GLY A 25 15.06 14.88 -16.78
N ALA A 26 14.24 13.88 -16.47
CA ALA A 26 14.56 12.49 -16.81
C ALA A 26 14.57 12.27 -18.34
N GLY A 27 13.63 12.88 -19.09
CA GLY A 27 13.67 12.87 -20.55
C GLY A 27 14.86 13.63 -21.14
N PHE A 28 15.33 14.72 -20.49
CA PHE A 28 16.58 15.39 -20.83
C PHE A 28 17.78 14.44 -20.71
N TRP A 29 17.87 13.66 -19.63
CA TRP A 29 18.94 12.68 -19.44
C TRP A 29 18.84 11.48 -20.35
N ASP A 30 17.63 11.07 -20.72
CA ASP A 30 17.41 10.02 -21.75
C ASP A 30 17.98 10.44 -23.11
N LEU A 31 17.78 11.71 -23.51
CA LEU A 31 18.35 12.27 -24.74
C LEU A 31 19.89 12.24 -24.72
N LEU A 32 20.50 12.53 -23.56
CA LEU A 32 21.94 12.59 -23.39
C LEU A 32 22.59 11.24 -23.01
N ALA A 33 21.84 10.18 -22.85
CA ALA A 33 22.33 8.85 -22.46
C ALA A 33 23.26 8.19 -23.50
N GLY A 34 23.26 8.65 -24.76
CA GLY A 34 24.14 8.13 -25.83
C GLY A 34 23.51 7.02 -26.67
N GLY A 35 24.32 6.34 -27.49
CA GLY A 35 23.87 5.27 -28.42
C GLY A 35 23.43 3.98 -27.70
N SER A 36 22.85 3.03 -28.45
CA SER A 36 22.14 1.85 -27.95
C SER A 36 22.93 1.03 -26.91
N ARG A 37 24.22 0.77 -27.11
CA ARG A 37 25.01 -0.04 -26.16
C ARG A 37 25.42 0.69 -24.87
N ARG A 38 25.70 2.00 -24.91
CA ARG A 38 26.11 2.80 -23.74
C ARG A 38 24.92 3.38 -22.98
N GLY A 39 23.82 3.65 -23.70
CA GLY A 39 22.63 4.29 -23.17
C GLY A 39 21.59 3.35 -22.57
N ASP A 40 21.69 2.04 -22.78
CA ASP A 40 20.66 1.09 -22.35
C ASP A 40 20.52 1.03 -20.80
N ARG A 41 21.64 1.04 -20.07
CA ARG A 41 21.64 1.00 -18.60
C ARG A 41 21.09 2.27 -17.96
N PRO A 42 21.54 3.50 -18.32
CA PRO A 42 20.91 4.74 -17.85
C PRO A 42 19.43 4.86 -18.21
N ARG A 43 19.03 4.44 -19.43
CA ARG A 43 17.62 4.45 -19.86
C ARG A 43 16.77 3.47 -19.05
N GLY A 44 17.30 2.29 -18.76
CA GLY A 44 16.64 1.31 -17.92
C GLY A 44 16.29 1.86 -16.52
N LEU A 45 17.23 2.60 -15.90
CA LEU A 45 16.98 3.27 -14.63
C LEU A 45 15.95 4.41 -14.75
N ILE A 46 16.05 5.23 -15.83
CA ILE A 46 15.10 6.32 -16.11
C ILE A 46 13.68 5.76 -16.30
N ASP A 47 13.51 4.74 -17.16
CA ASP A 47 12.21 4.13 -17.43
C ASP A 47 11.58 3.55 -16.16
N HIS A 48 12.43 3.00 -15.30
CA HIS A 48 12.00 2.39 -14.04
C HIS A 48 11.58 3.42 -12.98
N ALA A 49 12.36 4.49 -12.83
CA ALA A 49 12.09 5.57 -11.89
C ALA A 49 10.84 6.39 -12.29
N MET A 50 10.52 6.45 -13.59
CA MET A 50 9.44 7.32 -14.10
C MET A 50 8.10 6.64 -14.26
N ALA A 51 8.06 5.32 -14.50
CA ALA A 51 6.84 4.60 -14.84
C ALA A 51 5.68 4.75 -13.82
N PRO A 52 5.94 4.83 -12.50
CA PRO A 52 4.86 4.90 -11.52
C PRO A 52 4.23 6.29 -11.34
N VAL A 53 4.87 7.38 -11.76
CA VAL A 53 4.56 8.74 -11.28
C VAL A 53 4.22 9.74 -12.40
N TRP A 54 4.53 9.43 -13.67
CA TRP A 54 4.41 10.38 -14.77
C TRP A 54 2.99 10.90 -15.01
N GLU A 55 1.95 10.07 -14.84
CA GLU A 55 0.56 10.49 -15.01
C GLU A 55 0.11 11.47 -13.92
N ALA A 56 0.54 11.24 -12.66
CA ALA A 56 0.19 12.07 -11.54
C ALA A 56 0.82 13.46 -11.58
N ASN A 57 1.97 13.62 -12.27
CA ASN A 57 2.70 14.88 -12.32
C ASN A 57 1.96 15.95 -13.14
N ASN A 58 1.30 15.58 -14.24
CA ASN A 58 0.56 16.52 -15.08
C ASN A 58 -0.73 17.05 -14.44
N VAL A 59 -1.26 16.36 -13.43
CA VAL A 59 -2.43 16.81 -12.66
C VAL A 59 -2.18 18.17 -12.01
N TRP A 60 -0.95 18.45 -11.55
CA TRP A 60 -0.61 19.72 -10.91
C TRP A 60 -0.62 20.91 -11.89
N LEU A 61 -0.27 20.69 -13.17
CA LEU A 61 -0.40 21.71 -14.19
C LEU A 61 -1.87 22.05 -14.47
N VAL A 62 -2.71 21.01 -14.65
CA VAL A 62 -4.14 21.18 -14.85
C VAL A 62 -4.77 21.86 -13.65
N PHE A 63 -4.41 21.42 -12.42
CA PHE A 63 -4.86 22.05 -11.18
C PHE A 63 -4.52 23.55 -11.15
N SER A 64 -3.27 23.92 -11.43
CA SER A 64 -2.85 25.33 -11.47
C SER A 64 -3.61 26.15 -12.50
N ALA A 65 -3.82 25.59 -13.71
CA ALA A 65 -4.60 26.23 -14.75
C ALA A 65 -6.07 26.44 -14.35
N VAL A 66 -6.70 25.43 -13.73
CA VAL A 66 -8.10 25.50 -13.26
C VAL A 66 -8.24 26.52 -12.12
N VAL A 67 -7.33 26.50 -11.13
CA VAL A 67 -7.34 27.47 -10.02
C VAL A 67 -7.15 28.90 -10.56
N CYS A 68 -6.20 29.11 -11.49
CA CYS A 68 -5.98 30.42 -12.10
C CYS A 68 -7.23 30.89 -12.87
N TRP A 69 -7.84 30.00 -13.66
CA TRP A 69 -9.07 30.30 -14.40
C TRP A 69 -10.24 30.64 -13.48
N THR A 70 -10.44 29.87 -12.41
CA THR A 70 -11.59 30.03 -11.52
C THR A 70 -11.42 31.23 -10.57
N ALA A 71 -10.22 31.42 -10.01
CA ALA A 71 -9.97 32.47 -9.02
C ALA A 71 -9.58 33.82 -9.63
N PHE A 72 -8.94 33.81 -10.84
CA PHE A 72 -8.34 35.00 -11.46
C PHE A 72 -8.63 35.02 -12.96
N SER A 73 -9.90 34.93 -13.35
CA SER A 73 -10.35 34.74 -14.74
C SER A 73 -9.87 35.81 -15.72
N SER A 74 -9.81 37.08 -15.29
CA SER A 74 -9.30 38.18 -16.11
C SER A 74 -7.79 38.05 -16.40
N ALA A 75 -7.02 37.67 -15.40
CA ALA A 75 -5.60 37.41 -15.56
C ALA A 75 -5.36 36.18 -16.42
N PHE A 76 -6.11 35.10 -16.21
CA PHE A 76 -6.04 33.88 -17.03
C PHE A 76 -6.32 34.19 -18.51
N GLY A 77 -7.35 34.99 -18.82
CA GLY A 77 -7.66 35.40 -20.19
C GLY A 77 -6.53 36.19 -20.84
N SER A 78 -5.91 37.13 -20.12
CA SER A 78 -4.74 37.89 -20.60
C SER A 78 -3.53 37.01 -20.86
N ILE A 79 -3.23 36.06 -19.95
CA ILE A 79 -2.14 35.08 -20.08
C ILE A 79 -2.36 34.23 -21.34
N MET A 80 -3.54 33.64 -21.49
CA MET A 80 -3.84 32.73 -22.61
C MET A 80 -3.82 33.44 -23.96
N ARG A 81 -4.16 34.71 -24.04
CA ARG A 81 -4.13 35.51 -25.29
C ARG A 81 -2.73 36.00 -25.61
N THR A 82 -1.99 36.50 -24.63
CA THR A 82 -0.68 37.09 -24.83
C THR A 82 0.40 36.01 -25.01
N LEU A 83 0.37 34.95 -24.19
CA LEU A 83 1.40 33.91 -24.16
C LEU A 83 0.93 32.62 -24.87
N PHE A 84 0.01 32.77 -25.84
CA PHE A 84 -0.56 31.69 -26.64
C PHE A 84 0.54 30.80 -27.27
N ILE A 85 1.57 31.41 -27.87
CA ILE A 85 2.64 30.67 -28.56
C ILE A 85 3.39 29.73 -27.59
N PRO A 86 4.04 30.21 -26.53
CA PRO A 86 4.76 29.32 -25.61
C PRO A 86 3.85 28.30 -24.93
N ILE A 87 2.60 28.65 -24.62
CA ILE A 87 1.64 27.71 -23.97
C ILE A 87 1.25 26.59 -24.94
N ILE A 88 0.99 26.88 -26.23
CA ILE A 88 0.69 25.84 -27.23
C ILE A 88 1.90 24.93 -27.47
N PHE A 89 3.11 25.50 -27.62
CA PHE A 89 4.29 24.67 -27.81
C PHE A 89 4.56 23.77 -26.57
N ALA A 90 4.32 24.28 -25.34
CA ALA A 90 4.36 23.46 -24.13
C ALA A 90 3.32 22.34 -24.20
N GLY A 91 2.07 22.64 -24.57
CA GLY A 91 0.98 21.67 -24.72
C GLY A 91 1.30 20.57 -25.74
N ILE A 92 1.79 20.95 -26.92
CA ILE A 92 2.26 19.99 -27.95
C ILE A 92 3.39 19.12 -27.39
N GLY A 93 4.34 19.73 -26.66
CA GLY A 93 5.43 19.01 -26.01
C GLY A 93 4.92 17.96 -25.02
N ILE A 94 3.91 18.28 -24.20
CA ILE A 94 3.27 17.36 -23.25
C ILE A 94 2.63 16.18 -24.00
N VAL A 95 1.88 16.44 -25.07
CA VAL A 95 1.20 15.40 -25.87
C VAL A 95 2.21 14.49 -26.59
N VAL A 96 3.23 15.06 -27.22
CA VAL A 96 4.29 14.30 -27.92
C VAL A 96 5.07 13.44 -26.93
N ARG A 97 5.36 13.99 -25.75
CA ARG A 97 6.05 13.27 -24.69
C ARG A 97 5.23 12.08 -24.16
N GLY A 98 3.95 12.30 -23.83
CA GLY A 98 3.04 11.26 -23.37
C GLY A 98 2.88 10.14 -24.40
N SER A 99 2.70 10.50 -25.67
CA SER A 99 2.63 9.55 -26.79
C SER A 99 3.95 8.77 -26.95
N GLY A 100 5.10 9.47 -26.88
CA GLY A 100 6.42 8.85 -26.95
C GLY A 100 6.65 7.81 -25.88
N PHE A 101 6.24 8.09 -24.63
CA PHE A 101 6.33 7.15 -23.51
C PHE A 101 5.37 5.95 -23.67
N ALA A 102 4.10 6.21 -23.99
CA ALA A 102 3.08 5.16 -24.10
C ALA A 102 3.39 4.15 -25.23
N PHE A 103 3.86 4.65 -26.40
CA PHE A 103 4.12 3.80 -27.57
C PHE A 103 5.55 3.22 -27.62
N ARG A 104 6.45 3.60 -26.72
CA ARG A 104 7.85 3.14 -26.72
C ARG A 104 7.97 1.61 -26.65
N LYS A 105 7.18 0.95 -25.80
CA LYS A 105 7.16 -0.52 -25.67
C LYS A 105 6.64 -1.24 -26.92
N ILE A 106 5.71 -0.61 -27.65
CA ILE A 106 5.13 -1.16 -28.88
C ILE A 106 6.10 -0.96 -30.07
N ALA A 107 6.80 0.16 -30.10
CA ALA A 107 7.72 0.52 -31.15
C ALA A 107 9.04 -0.29 -31.19
N GLU A 108 9.38 -0.95 -30.09
CA GLU A 108 10.51 -1.90 -30.05
C GLU A 108 10.34 -3.02 -31.06
N ARG A 109 9.10 -3.45 -31.32
CA ARG A 109 8.76 -4.47 -32.31
C ARG A 109 8.77 -3.94 -33.78
N ALA A 110 8.70 -2.63 -33.95
CA ALA A 110 8.51 -2.02 -35.28
C ALA A 110 9.76 -1.28 -35.83
N GLY A 111 10.91 -1.34 -35.17
CA GLY A 111 12.16 -0.68 -35.59
C GLY A 111 12.17 0.86 -35.51
N ARG A 112 11.12 1.50 -34.95
CA ARG A 112 10.95 2.95 -34.81
C ARG A 112 11.38 3.54 -33.46
N LYS A 113 12.08 2.76 -32.64
CA LYS A 113 12.50 3.15 -31.27
C LYS A 113 13.26 4.49 -31.23
N ARG A 114 14.17 4.73 -32.22
CA ARG A 114 15.01 5.95 -32.24
C ARG A 114 14.20 7.24 -32.39
N ALA A 115 13.22 7.26 -33.27
CA ALA A 115 12.40 8.44 -33.52
C ALA A 115 11.53 8.81 -32.28
N LEU A 116 10.94 7.81 -31.63
CA LEU A 116 10.13 8.04 -30.42
C LEU A 116 10.98 8.45 -29.24
N THR A 117 12.20 7.89 -29.09
CA THR A 117 13.15 8.32 -28.04
C THR A 117 13.59 9.77 -28.26
N ALA A 118 13.87 10.17 -29.52
CA ALA A 118 14.21 11.54 -29.86
C ALA A 118 13.04 12.50 -29.60
N ALA A 119 11.83 12.13 -30.01
CA ALA A 119 10.62 12.93 -29.78
C ALA A 119 10.35 13.11 -28.27
N PHE A 120 10.48 12.05 -27.47
CA PHE A 120 10.38 12.11 -26.01
C PHE A 120 11.43 13.04 -25.38
N GLY A 121 12.71 12.94 -25.78
CA GLY A 121 13.78 13.76 -25.23
C GLY A 121 13.67 15.23 -25.64
N VAL A 122 13.38 15.52 -26.93
CA VAL A 122 13.23 16.90 -27.45
C VAL A 122 12.01 17.59 -26.82
N SER A 123 10.88 16.91 -26.71
CA SER A 123 9.69 17.45 -26.03
C SER A 123 9.94 17.72 -24.54
N SER A 124 10.76 16.91 -23.89
CA SER A 124 11.17 17.10 -22.49
C SER A 124 12.10 18.31 -22.27
N LEU A 125 12.67 18.85 -23.32
CA LEU A 125 13.46 20.09 -23.29
C LEU A 125 12.58 21.31 -23.65
N ILE A 126 11.74 21.18 -24.68
CA ILE A 126 10.89 22.28 -25.17
C ILE A 126 9.84 22.66 -24.10
N THR A 127 9.20 21.70 -23.43
CA THR A 127 8.11 21.98 -22.51
C THR A 127 8.53 22.84 -21.31
N PRO A 128 9.56 22.48 -20.52
CA PRO A 128 9.98 23.32 -19.38
C PRO A 128 10.55 24.66 -19.84
N PHE A 129 11.18 24.73 -21.01
CA PHE A 129 11.64 25.99 -21.59
C PHE A 129 10.45 26.92 -21.90
N MET A 130 9.44 26.45 -22.59
CA MET A 130 8.28 27.24 -23.01
C MET A 130 7.41 27.67 -21.82
N LEU A 131 7.22 26.79 -20.83
CA LEU A 131 6.54 27.17 -19.58
C LEU A 131 7.34 28.20 -18.79
N GLY A 132 8.64 28.03 -18.70
CA GLY A 132 9.55 29.01 -18.06
C GLY A 132 9.52 30.35 -18.80
N ALA A 133 9.56 30.35 -20.13
CA ALA A 133 9.47 31.57 -20.94
C ALA A 133 8.12 32.29 -20.75
N ALA A 134 7.02 31.53 -20.65
CA ALA A 134 5.70 32.10 -20.34
C ALA A 134 5.69 32.76 -18.96
N LEU A 135 6.25 32.10 -17.95
CA LEU A 135 6.37 32.65 -16.60
C LEU A 135 7.26 33.91 -16.59
N GLY A 136 8.35 33.93 -17.35
CA GLY A 136 9.21 35.09 -17.53
C GLY A 136 8.50 36.27 -18.19
N GLY A 137 7.60 35.98 -19.15
CA GLY A 137 6.72 37.00 -19.77
C GLY A 137 5.75 37.67 -18.80
N ILE A 138 5.23 36.89 -17.84
CA ILE A 138 4.44 37.43 -16.74
C ILE A 138 5.31 38.28 -15.81
N ALA A 139 6.46 37.74 -15.40
CA ALA A 139 7.39 38.38 -14.47
C ALA A 139 7.96 39.71 -14.98
N SER A 140 8.17 39.82 -16.30
CA SER A 140 8.68 41.04 -16.95
C SER A 140 7.61 42.12 -17.17
N GLY A 141 6.35 41.90 -16.74
CA GLY A 141 5.26 42.87 -16.86
C GLY A 141 4.72 43.08 -18.31
N ARG A 142 5.04 42.17 -19.23
CA ARG A 142 4.62 42.30 -20.65
C ARG A 142 3.24 41.68 -20.93
N VAL A 143 2.57 41.17 -19.95
CA VAL A 143 1.18 40.70 -20.05
C VAL A 143 0.23 41.83 -19.60
N PRO A 144 -0.57 42.41 -20.53
CA PRO A 144 -1.44 43.52 -20.19
C PRO A 144 -2.66 43.04 -19.38
N PRO A 145 -3.20 43.87 -18.43
CA PRO A 145 -4.41 43.54 -17.67
C PRO A 145 -5.67 43.65 -18.50
N GLY A 146 -6.82 43.24 -18.00
CA GLY A 146 -8.13 43.49 -18.57
C GLY A 146 -8.56 42.55 -19.70
N ASN A 147 -8.06 41.34 -19.72
CA ASN A 147 -8.36 40.34 -20.77
C ASN A 147 -7.98 40.81 -22.20
N THR A 148 -6.94 41.61 -22.29
CA THR A 148 -6.38 42.10 -23.55
C THR A 148 -5.21 41.23 -24.02
N ALA A 149 -4.84 41.32 -25.29
CA ALA A 149 -3.68 40.66 -25.85
C ALA A 149 -2.48 41.60 -25.90
N GLY A 150 -1.34 41.16 -25.41
CA GLY A 150 -0.06 41.84 -25.65
C GLY A 150 0.55 41.45 -27.00
N ASP A 151 1.79 41.92 -27.25
CA ASP A 151 2.51 41.54 -28.48
C ASP A 151 2.82 40.04 -28.51
N LEU A 152 2.61 39.43 -29.65
CA LEU A 152 2.63 37.98 -29.86
C LEU A 152 4.03 37.38 -29.68
N TRP A 153 5.10 38.16 -29.94
CA TRP A 153 6.49 37.69 -29.94
C TRP A 153 7.29 38.30 -28.77
N SER A 154 7.30 39.62 -28.64
CA SER A 154 8.11 40.32 -27.65
C SER A 154 7.67 40.02 -26.20
N SER A 155 6.42 39.58 -26.01
CA SER A 155 5.92 39.24 -24.68
C SER A 155 6.62 38.01 -24.05
N TRP A 156 7.20 37.12 -24.84
CA TRP A 156 7.91 35.94 -24.36
C TRP A 156 9.31 35.76 -25.00
N LEU A 157 9.66 36.47 -26.08
CA LEU A 157 11.00 36.55 -26.62
C LEU A 157 11.73 37.77 -26.08
N ASN A 158 12.00 37.82 -24.81
CA ASN A 158 12.72 38.87 -24.11
C ASN A 158 13.76 38.26 -23.16
N PRO A 159 14.73 39.06 -22.68
CA PRO A 159 15.84 38.53 -21.87
C PRO A 159 15.37 37.77 -20.62
N THR A 160 14.37 38.30 -19.90
CA THR A 160 13.80 37.64 -18.71
C THR A 160 13.17 36.31 -19.08
N SER A 161 12.32 36.26 -20.11
CA SER A 161 11.63 35.05 -20.54
C SER A 161 12.58 33.93 -20.97
N ILE A 162 13.59 34.30 -21.78
CA ILE A 162 14.61 33.34 -22.23
C ILE A 162 15.41 32.80 -21.04
N THR A 163 15.80 33.68 -20.13
CA THR A 163 16.57 33.30 -18.92
C THR A 163 15.76 32.36 -18.02
N VAL A 164 14.49 32.68 -17.76
CA VAL A 164 13.60 31.80 -16.96
C VAL A 164 13.31 30.50 -17.68
N GLY A 165 13.19 30.51 -19.01
CA GLY A 165 13.06 29.30 -19.82
C GLY A 165 14.26 28.35 -19.70
N ILE A 166 15.47 28.88 -19.86
CA ILE A 166 16.74 28.14 -19.67
C ILE A 166 16.83 27.61 -18.25
N PHE A 167 16.52 28.45 -17.25
CA PHE A 167 16.54 28.08 -15.86
C PHE A 167 15.55 26.95 -15.55
N GLY A 168 14.35 26.96 -16.14
CA GLY A 168 13.38 25.87 -16.03
C GLY A 168 13.90 24.53 -16.52
N VAL A 169 14.64 24.52 -17.64
CA VAL A 169 15.30 23.30 -18.17
C VAL A 169 16.38 22.82 -17.21
N LEU A 170 17.25 23.73 -16.73
CA LEU A 170 18.37 23.40 -15.85
C LEU A 170 17.88 22.86 -14.51
N ILE A 171 16.84 23.48 -13.92
CA ILE A 171 16.22 23.00 -12.66
C ILE A 171 15.62 21.61 -12.86
N SER A 172 14.90 21.39 -13.97
CA SER A 172 14.32 20.08 -14.29
C SER A 172 15.40 19.01 -14.40
N ALA A 173 16.48 19.29 -15.14
CA ALA A 173 17.61 18.37 -15.27
C ALA A 173 18.33 18.11 -13.94
N PHE A 174 18.47 19.14 -13.09
CA PHE A 174 19.08 19.03 -11.77
C PHE A 174 18.30 18.15 -10.81
N ILE A 175 16.98 18.39 -10.68
CA ILE A 175 16.11 17.57 -9.84
C ILE A 175 16.12 16.11 -10.30
N ALA A 176 15.95 15.87 -11.61
CA ALA A 176 15.94 14.53 -12.17
C ALA A 176 17.25 13.78 -11.91
N ALA A 177 18.41 14.39 -12.17
CA ALA A 177 19.69 13.74 -11.91
C ALA A 177 19.90 13.41 -10.42
N THR A 178 19.45 14.31 -9.53
CA THR A 178 19.53 14.08 -8.09
C THR A 178 18.59 12.96 -7.64
N PHE A 179 17.39 12.87 -8.22
CA PHE A 179 16.43 11.80 -7.95
C PHE A 179 16.95 10.45 -8.45
N LEU A 180 17.47 10.41 -9.68
CA LEU A 180 18.07 9.21 -10.28
C LEU A 180 19.31 8.74 -9.52
N THR A 181 20.08 9.66 -8.94
CA THR A 181 21.19 9.30 -8.01
C THR A 181 20.64 8.58 -6.77
N ALA A 182 19.57 9.12 -6.16
CA ALA A 182 18.97 8.51 -4.98
C ALA A 182 18.31 7.15 -5.27
N ASP A 183 17.72 7.01 -6.44
CA ASP A 183 17.12 5.76 -6.88
C ASP A 183 18.19 4.72 -7.22
N ALA A 184 19.29 5.09 -7.89
CA ALA A 184 20.45 4.22 -8.13
C ALA A 184 21.09 3.73 -6.82
N ASP A 185 21.31 4.62 -5.85
CA ASP A 185 21.80 4.26 -4.49
C ASP A 185 20.84 3.25 -3.82
N ARG A 186 19.53 3.41 -4.03
CA ARG A 186 18.51 2.52 -3.48
C ARG A 186 18.55 1.12 -4.12
N TYR A 187 18.84 1.03 -5.41
CA TYR A 187 18.98 -0.22 -6.14
C TYR A 187 20.38 -0.86 -6.02
N TYR A 188 21.27 -0.25 -5.21
CA TYR A 188 22.66 -0.70 -5.05
C TYR A 188 23.42 -0.76 -6.38
N ASP A 189 23.12 0.15 -7.30
CA ASP A 189 23.84 0.31 -8.55
C ASP A 189 24.85 1.47 -8.43
N ASP A 190 26.02 1.20 -7.85
CA ASP A 190 27.06 2.19 -7.62
C ASP A 190 27.55 2.86 -8.92
N VAL A 191 27.51 2.15 -10.04
CA VAL A 191 27.92 2.68 -11.35
C VAL A 191 26.92 3.74 -11.81
N MET A 192 25.61 3.47 -11.70
CA MET A 192 24.56 4.43 -12.08
C MET A 192 24.44 5.56 -11.04
N ALA A 193 24.65 5.28 -9.76
CA ALA A 193 24.71 6.30 -8.73
C ALA A 193 25.83 7.29 -9.01
N SER A 194 27.04 6.83 -9.32
CA SER A 194 28.17 7.66 -9.71
C SER A 194 27.93 8.42 -11.00
N TYR A 195 27.33 7.77 -12.01
CA TYR A 195 26.99 8.35 -13.30
C TYR A 195 26.04 9.55 -13.17
N PHE A 196 24.95 9.42 -12.40
CA PHE A 196 23.99 10.50 -12.20
C PHE A 196 24.46 11.53 -11.17
N ARG A 197 25.24 11.14 -10.17
CA ARG A 197 25.85 12.04 -9.18
C ARG A 197 26.75 13.11 -9.82
N MET A 198 27.63 12.71 -10.74
CA MET A 198 28.48 13.63 -11.47
C MET A 198 27.67 14.61 -12.35
N ARG A 199 26.61 14.10 -12.98
CA ARG A 199 25.68 14.91 -13.79
C ARG A 199 24.86 15.87 -12.96
N ALA A 200 24.34 15.42 -11.82
CA ALA A 200 23.64 16.27 -10.86
C ALA A 200 24.53 17.39 -10.34
N PHE A 201 25.78 17.09 -10.03
CA PHE A 201 26.75 18.09 -9.61
C PHE A 201 27.03 19.13 -10.72
N ALA A 202 27.32 18.69 -11.93
CA ALA A 202 27.63 19.57 -13.05
C ALA A 202 26.43 20.48 -13.43
N ILE A 203 25.23 19.91 -13.56
CA ILE A 203 24.03 20.66 -13.91
C ILE A 203 23.57 21.57 -12.76
N GLY A 204 23.79 21.18 -11.50
CA GLY A 204 23.51 22.01 -10.32
C GLY A 204 24.42 23.24 -10.27
N LEU A 205 25.70 23.09 -10.62
CA LEU A 205 26.63 24.22 -10.75
C LEU A 205 26.18 25.16 -11.89
N LEU A 206 25.81 24.62 -13.05
CA LEU A 206 25.30 25.41 -14.18
C LEU A 206 23.99 26.14 -13.81
N ALA A 207 23.08 25.50 -13.09
CA ALA A 207 21.85 26.13 -12.60
C ALA A 207 22.15 27.25 -11.61
N GLY A 208 23.13 27.09 -10.72
CA GLY A 208 23.58 28.14 -9.82
C GLY A 208 24.14 29.35 -10.56
N ILE A 209 24.99 29.11 -11.58
CA ILE A 209 25.55 30.19 -12.44
C ILE A 209 24.40 30.88 -13.21
N ALA A 210 23.46 30.12 -13.78
CA ALA A 210 22.32 30.67 -14.49
C ALA A 210 21.40 31.50 -13.57
N ALA A 211 21.19 31.08 -12.30
CA ALA A 211 20.46 31.85 -11.32
C ALA A 211 21.15 33.19 -10.99
N PHE A 212 22.49 33.17 -10.84
CA PHE A 212 23.27 34.37 -10.61
C PHE A 212 23.22 35.35 -11.80
N ILE A 213 23.43 34.85 -13.02
CA ILE A 213 23.27 35.66 -14.25
C ILE A 213 21.83 36.19 -14.36
N GLY A 214 20.83 35.35 -14.04
CA GLY A 214 19.42 35.72 -14.06
C GLY A 214 19.12 36.95 -13.18
N LEU A 215 19.75 37.09 -12.02
CA LEU A 215 19.61 38.30 -11.18
C LEU A 215 20.07 39.58 -11.89
N PHE A 216 21.11 39.54 -12.70
CA PHE A 216 21.54 40.71 -13.49
C PHE A 216 20.58 41.00 -14.63
N VAL A 217 20.07 39.96 -15.31
CA VAL A 217 19.05 40.12 -16.37
C VAL A 217 17.75 40.72 -15.79
N LEU A 218 17.31 40.27 -14.61
CA LEU A 218 16.14 40.82 -13.93
C LEU A 218 16.32 42.29 -13.51
N ARG A 219 17.53 42.68 -13.16
CA ARG A 219 17.84 44.06 -12.80
C ARG A 219 17.52 45.04 -13.94
N ASP A 220 17.81 44.66 -15.18
CA ASP A 220 17.68 45.56 -16.34
C ASP A 220 16.30 45.39 -17.03
N ASP A 221 15.72 44.18 -17.07
CA ASP A 221 14.53 43.87 -17.87
C ASP A 221 13.23 43.69 -17.02
N ALA A 222 13.36 43.36 -15.69
CA ALA A 222 12.27 43.16 -14.76
C ALA A 222 12.60 43.77 -13.37
N SER A 223 12.89 45.07 -13.35
CA SER A 223 13.43 45.81 -12.18
C SER A 223 12.56 45.70 -10.93
N TYR A 224 11.23 45.64 -11.05
CA TYR A 224 10.33 45.42 -9.92
C TYR A 224 10.64 44.10 -9.21
N LEU A 225 10.68 42.99 -9.98
CA LEU A 225 10.95 41.66 -9.43
C LEU A 225 12.37 41.57 -8.83
N TYR A 226 13.36 42.18 -9.48
CA TYR A 226 14.71 42.25 -8.95
C TYR A 226 14.77 42.94 -7.59
N HIS A 227 14.11 44.11 -7.48
CA HIS A 227 14.08 44.88 -6.23
C HIS A 227 13.40 44.11 -5.11
N SER A 228 12.26 43.51 -5.38
CA SER A 228 11.55 42.71 -4.39
C SER A 228 12.29 41.42 -4.00
N LEU A 229 12.98 40.74 -4.94
CA LEU A 229 13.81 39.57 -4.65
C LEU A 229 15.00 39.89 -3.75
N THR A 230 15.60 41.10 -3.95
CA THR A 230 16.78 41.53 -3.19
C THR A 230 16.44 42.18 -1.84
N HIS A 231 15.16 42.44 -1.55
CA HIS A 231 14.67 43.00 -0.28
C HIS A 231 13.73 42.01 0.41
N GLU A 232 12.50 41.93 0.01
CA GLU A 232 11.47 41.10 0.68
C GLU A 232 11.69 39.60 0.48
N GLY A 233 12.13 39.19 -0.71
CA GLY A 233 12.45 37.81 -1.08
C GLY A 233 13.84 37.34 -0.71
N LEU A 234 14.73 38.21 -0.16
CA LEU A 234 16.14 37.92 0.07
C LEU A 234 16.39 36.67 0.91
N VAL A 235 15.53 36.42 1.92
CA VAL A 235 15.63 35.23 2.77
C VAL A 235 15.50 33.96 1.95
N PHE A 236 14.61 33.93 0.96
CA PHE A 236 14.42 32.77 0.09
C PHE A 236 15.52 32.64 -0.97
N VAL A 237 16.08 33.75 -1.44
CA VAL A 237 17.26 33.73 -2.31
C VAL A 237 18.45 33.12 -1.57
N ILE A 238 18.70 33.55 -0.33
CA ILE A 238 19.77 32.99 0.53
C ILE A 238 19.46 31.51 0.83
N ALA A 239 18.22 31.17 1.20
CA ALA A 239 17.82 29.80 1.47
C ALA A 239 18.06 28.89 0.25
N SER A 240 17.70 29.35 -0.96
CA SER A 240 17.95 28.60 -2.19
C SER A 240 19.43 28.37 -2.46
N ALA A 241 20.27 29.36 -2.20
CA ALA A 241 21.72 29.24 -2.30
C ALA A 241 22.28 28.24 -1.29
N VAL A 242 21.86 28.35 -0.02
CA VAL A 242 22.29 27.42 1.06
C VAL A 242 21.88 25.98 0.75
N PHE A 243 20.64 25.74 0.38
CA PHE A 243 20.18 24.40 0.03
C PHE A 243 20.82 23.89 -1.26
N GLY A 244 21.04 24.75 -2.26
CA GLY A 244 21.77 24.42 -3.48
C GLY A 244 23.21 23.98 -3.20
N LEU A 245 23.95 24.76 -2.42
CA LEU A 245 25.30 24.42 -2.00
C LEU A 245 25.33 23.16 -1.11
N SER A 246 24.33 22.99 -0.23
CA SER A 246 24.16 21.75 0.56
C SER A 246 23.94 20.53 -0.33
N THR A 247 23.18 20.68 -1.42
CA THR A 247 22.99 19.59 -2.41
C THR A 247 24.31 19.25 -3.09
N LEU A 248 25.04 20.26 -3.58
CA LEU A 248 26.33 20.06 -4.22
C LEU A 248 27.35 19.45 -3.25
N GLY A 249 27.36 19.89 -1.99
CA GLY A 249 28.22 19.33 -0.93
C GLY A 249 27.83 17.85 -0.64
N ALA A 250 26.55 17.53 -0.55
CA ALA A 250 26.09 16.15 -0.34
C ALA A 250 26.47 15.22 -1.52
N LEU A 251 26.40 15.73 -2.75
CA LEU A 251 26.82 14.98 -3.94
C LEU A 251 28.34 14.79 -3.98
N TRP A 252 29.11 15.83 -3.63
CA TRP A 252 30.57 15.78 -3.60
C TRP A 252 31.08 14.83 -2.52
N LEU A 253 30.54 14.90 -1.30
CA LEU A 253 30.91 14.05 -0.16
C LEU A 253 30.35 12.62 -0.27
N GLN A 254 29.74 12.26 -1.40
CA GLN A 254 29.15 10.94 -1.64
C GLN A 254 28.17 10.50 -0.54
N SER A 255 27.48 11.48 0.05
CA SER A 255 26.43 11.21 1.04
C SER A 255 25.28 10.41 0.39
N PRO A 256 24.49 9.65 1.20
CA PRO A 256 23.32 8.94 0.68
C PRO A 256 22.43 9.84 -0.18
N GLY A 257 22.08 9.42 -1.39
CA GLY A 257 21.33 10.21 -2.38
C GLY A 257 20.01 10.80 -1.84
N ARG A 258 19.41 10.15 -0.84
CA ARG A 258 18.23 10.67 -0.12
C ARG A 258 18.47 12.06 0.49
N ARG A 259 19.65 12.36 1.01
CA ARG A 259 19.96 13.69 1.58
C ARG A 259 20.06 14.74 0.47
N ALA A 260 20.76 14.43 -0.61
CA ALA A 260 20.87 15.31 -1.78
C ALA A 260 19.47 15.61 -2.37
N ARG A 261 18.59 14.62 -2.45
CA ARG A 261 17.20 14.76 -2.92
C ARG A 261 16.40 15.75 -2.08
N ILE A 262 16.48 15.67 -0.75
CA ILE A 262 15.77 16.59 0.16
C ILE A 262 16.26 18.04 -0.05
N PHE A 263 17.58 18.24 -0.09
CA PHE A 263 18.15 19.58 -0.29
C PHE A 263 17.84 20.14 -1.69
N ALA A 264 17.84 19.32 -2.74
CA ALA A 264 17.46 19.74 -4.08
C ALA A 264 16.00 20.20 -4.16
N VAL A 265 15.08 19.47 -3.53
CA VAL A 265 13.67 19.88 -3.43
C VAL A 265 13.56 21.21 -2.66
N ALA A 266 14.25 21.33 -1.51
CA ALA A 266 14.24 22.56 -0.72
C ALA A 266 14.80 23.76 -1.51
N THR A 267 15.82 23.54 -2.36
CA THR A 267 16.36 24.58 -3.27
C THR A 267 15.28 25.10 -4.20
N VAL A 268 14.57 24.21 -4.91
CA VAL A 268 13.56 24.59 -5.91
C VAL A 268 12.34 25.22 -5.24
N VAL A 269 11.89 24.67 -4.12
CA VAL A 269 10.80 25.26 -3.34
C VAL A 269 11.16 26.68 -2.91
N SER A 270 12.39 26.90 -2.40
CA SER A 270 12.86 28.24 -2.01
C SER A 270 12.88 29.22 -3.18
N VAL A 271 13.32 28.81 -4.37
CA VAL A 271 13.30 29.67 -5.58
C VAL A 271 11.87 30.11 -5.91
N ILE A 272 10.93 29.15 -5.93
CA ILE A 272 9.54 29.44 -6.34
C ILE A 272 8.81 30.26 -5.28
N VAL A 273 9.01 29.96 -3.99
CA VAL A 273 8.44 30.75 -2.89
C VAL A 273 9.01 32.15 -2.91
N GLY A 274 10.34 32.28 -3.08
CA GLY A 274 10.99 33.58 -3.19
C GLY A 274 10.44 34.43 -4.33
N TRP A 275 10.17 33.82 -5.48
CA TRP A 275 9.50 34.51 -6.58
C TRP A 275 8.07 34.92 -6.21
N GLY A 276 7.26 34.02 -5.61
CA GLY A 276 5.89 34.36 -5.20
C GLY A 276 5.82 35.51 -4.21
N VAL A 277 6.76 35.55 -3.24
CA VAL A 277 6.89 36.65 -2.27
C VAL A 277 7.29 37.95 -2.97
N ALA A 278 8.26 37.89 -3.88
CA ALA A 278 8.72 39.06 -4.63
C ALA A 278 7.67 39.59 -5.61
N GLN A 279 6.78 38.77 -6.12
CA GLN A 279 5.71 39.20 -7.02
C GLN A 279 4.49 39.75 -6.27
N TYR A 280 4.31 39.39 -5.02
CA TYR A 280 3.22 39.91 -4.19
C TYR A 280 3.34 41.43 -4.02
N PRO A 281 2.20 42.24 -4.08
CA PRO A 281 0.81 41.79 -4.15
C PRO A 281 0.23 41.63 -5.58
N TYR A 282 1.04 41.57 -6.60
CA TYR A 282 0.63 41.60 -7.99
C TYR A 282 0.51 40.18 -8.59
N ILE A 283 -0.49 39.99 -9.47
CA ILE A 283 -0.50 38.90 -10.46
C ILE A 283 0.34 39.27 -11.68
N PHE A 284 0.14 40.51 -12.17
CA PHE A 284 0.99 41.12 -13.18
C PHE A 284 1.74 42.27 -12.55
N PRO A 285 3.09 42.25 -12.51
CA PRO A 285 3.88 43.26 -11.84
C PRO A 285 3.44 44.68 -12.21
N THR A 286 3.24 45.53 -11.23
CA THR A 286 2.85 46.95 -11.28
C THR A 286 1.50 47.27 -11.95
N SER A 287 0.84 46.28 -12.62
CA SER A 287 -0.36 46.56 -13.44
C SER A 287 -1.66 45.94 -12.91
N LEU A 288 -1.60 44.75 -12.26
CA LEU A 288 -2.79 44.06 -11.75
C LEU A 288 -2.49 43.34 -10.43
N THR A 289 -3.17 43.77 -9.38
CA THR A 289 -3.04 43.14 -8.07
C THR A 289 -3.88 41.84 -7.97
N ILE A 290 -3.51 40.95 -7.01
CA ILE A 290 -4.26 39.76 -6.66
C ILE A 290 -5.71 40.08 -6.30
N GLN A 291 -5.93 41.18 -5.58
CA GLN A 291 -7.28 41.59 -5.17
C GLN A 291 -8.14 42.10 -6.33
N GLN A 292 -7.53 42.84 -7.25
CA GLN A 292 -8.22 43.36 -8.45
C GLN A 292 -8.58 42.25 -9.46
N ALA A 293 -7.73 41.22 -9.55
CA ALA A 293 -7.96 40.09 -10.45
C ALA A 293 -8.93 39.04 -9.87
N ALA A 294 -9.24 39.12 -8.58
CA ALA A 294 -9.94 38.08 -7.86
C ALA A 294 -11.42 37.94 -8.28
N ALA A 295 -11.86 36.69 -8.38
CA ALA A 295 -13.27 36.34 -8.57
C ALA A 295 -14.13 36.75 -7.34
N PRO A 296 -15.47 36.77 -7.45
CA PRO A 296 -16.37 37.07 -6.33
C PRO A 296 -16.09 36.23 -5.07
N GLY A 297 -16.29 36.82 -3.90
CA GLY A 297 -15.94 36.18 -2.61
C GLY A 297 -16.59 34.82 -2.37
N SER A 298 -17.80 34.57 -2.86
CA SER A 298 -18.47 33.29 -2.81
C SER A 298 -17.70 32.20 -3.58
N THR A 299 -17.26 32.51 -4.80
CA THR A 299 -16.45 31.59 -5.63
C THR A 299 -15.13 31.25 -4.96
N LEU A 300 -14.43 32.25 -4.40
CA LEU A 300 -13.18 32.04 -3.70
C LEU A 300 -13.36 31.20 -2.43
N SER A 301 -14.45 31.42 -1.67
CA SER A 301 -14.74 30.62 -0.47
C SER A 301 -14.97 29.15 -0.80
N TRP A 302 -15.74 28.88 -1.85
CA TRP A 302 -15.95 27.51 -2.33
C TRP A 302 -14.65 26.87 -2.85
N LEU A 303 -13.86 27.60 -3.61
CA LEU A 303 -12.56 27.09 -4.11
C LEU A 303 -11.64 26.69 -2.95
N VAL A 304 -11.52 27.55 -1.93
CA VAL A 304 -10.69 27.26 -0.75
C VAL A 304 -11.23 26.05 0.02
N THR A 305 -12.55 25.97 0.22
CA THR A 305 -13.19 24.85 0.93
C THR A 305 -12.97 23.53 0.18
N VAL A 306 -13.23 23.51 -1.14
CA VAL A 306 -13.04 22.31 -1.97
C VAL A 306 -11.57 21.89 -2.00
N PHE A 307 -10.63 22.85 -2.04
CA PHE A 307 -9.21 22.55 -1.97
C PHE A 307 -8.84 21.82 -0.69
N PHE A 308 -9.26 22.31 0.48
CA PHE A 308 -8.92 21.64 1.75
C PHE A 308 -9.61 20.28 1.89
N LEU A 309 -10.86 20.15 1.43
CA LEU A 309 -11.54 18.87 1.38
C LEU A 309 -10.79 17.86 0.46
N ALA A 310 -10.44 18.29 -0.76
CA ALA A 310 -9.69 17.46 -1.68
C ALA A 310 -8.29 17.12 -1.13
N ALA A 311 -7.57 18.08 -0.56
CA ALA A 311 -6.26 17.89 0.02
C ALA A 311 -6.26 16.86 1.15
N ALA A 312 -7.31 16.82 1.97
CA ALA A 312 -7.48 15.83 3.04
C ALA A 312 -7.53 14.38 2.53
N PHE A 313 -7.95 14.16 1.28
CA PHE A 313 -7.94 12.83 0.65
C PHE A 313 -6.75 12.62 -0.29
N VAL A 314 -6.43 13.62 -1.10
CA VAL A 314 -5.39 13.51 -2.14
C VAL A 314 -3.99 13.47 -1.54
N ILE A 315 -3.69 14.29 -0.53
CA ILE A 315 -2.35 14.31 0.08
C ILE A 315 -2.02 12.97 0.76
N PRO A 316 -2.87 12.36 1.60
CA PRO A 316 -2.60 11.04 2.14
C PRO A 316 -2.47 9.96 1.05
N ALA A 317 -3.27 10.04 -0.03
CA ALA A 317 -3.18 9.11 -1.15
C ALA A 317 -1.84 9.24 -1.90
N LEU A 318 -1.39 10.47 -2.17
CA LEU A 318 -0.08 10.75 -2.80
C LEU A 318 1.08 10.33 -1.90
N VAL A 319 1.01 10.62 -0.60
CA VAL A 319 2.02 10.17 0.37
C VAL A 319 2.06 8.64 0.41
N SER A 320 0.91 7.98 0.39
CA SER A 320 0.82 6.53 0.35
C SER A 320 1.39 5.97 -0.97
N LEU A 321 1.06 6.58 -2.11
CA LEU A 321 1.63 6.22 -3.41
C LEU A 321 3.15 6.38 -3.41
N PHE A 322 3.66 7.52 -2.93
CA PHE A 322 5.08 7.79 -2.85
C PHE A 322 5.81 6.83 -1.89
N VAL A 323 5.21 6.53 -0.72
CA VAL A 323 5.76 5.54 0.22
C VAL A 323 5.74 4.13 -0.38
N LEU A 324 4.72 3.78 -1.16
CA LEU A 324 4.62 2.50 -1.86
C LEU A 324 5.67 2.38 -2.98
N ASP A 325 5.87 3.44 -3.73
CA ASP A 325 6.92 3.55 -4.74
C ASP A 325 8.30 3.47 -4.08
N GLN A 326 8.56 4.27 -3.06
CA GLN A 326 9.82 4.26 -2.30
C GLN A 326 10.12 2.91 -1.61
N ARG A 327 9.12 2.07 -1.37
CA ARG A 327 9.29 0.73 -0.79
C ARG A 327 9.46 -0.38 -1.82
N SER A 328 9.82 -0.07 -3.06
CA SER A 328 10.04 -1.03 -4.18
C SER A 328 8.85 -1.94 -4.48
N ARG A 329 7.63 -1.45 -4.33
CA ARG A 329 6.43 -2.26 -4.53
C ARG A 329 5.83 -2.17 -5.94
N LEU A 330 6.40 -1.32 -6.81
CA LEU A 330 5.89 -1.06 -8.16
C LEU A 330 6.87 -1.45 -9.28
N ASP A 331 8.02 -2.05 -8.93
CA ASP A 331 9.12 -2.24 -9.88
C ASP A 331 8.97 -3.48 -10.78
N GLU A 332 8.93 -3.29 -12.09
CA GLU A 332 9.10 -4.30 -13.13
C GLU A 332 10.55 -4.30 -13.61
N GLY A 333 11.17 -5.39 -13.44
CA GLY A 333 12.49 -5.89 -13.62
C GLY A 333 13.45 -5.51 -14.75
N ALA A 334 14.74 -5.70 -14.53
CA ALA A 334 15.83 -5.74 -15.52
C ALA A 334 16.52 -7.11 -15.54
N ASP A 335 16.81 -7.65 -16.74
CA ASP A 335 17.53 -8.90 -16.94
C ASP A 335 18.99 -8.82 -16.50
N THR A 336 19.44 -9.81 -15.71
CA THR A 336 20.86 -10.05 -15.50
C THR A 336 21.16 -11.53 -15.71
N SER A 337 21.70 -11.84 -16.88
CA SER A 337 22.39 -13.10 -17.16
C SER A 337 23.83 -13.02 -16.67
N SER A 338 24.16 -13.69 -15.58
CA SER A 338 25.53 -14.10 -15.26
C SER A 338 25.48 -15.41 -14.49
N SER A 339 26.05 -16.46 -15.09
CA SER A 339 26.14 -17.82 -14.59
C SER A 339 27.21 -17.92 -13.50
N HIS A 340 26.84 -17.64 -12.25
CA HIS A 340 27.48 -18.23 -11.06
C HIS A 340 26.35 -18.84 -10.25
N ALA A 341 26.58 -19.99 -9.63
CA ALA A 341 25.59 -20.63 -8.78
C ALA A 341 25.19 -19.68 -7.66
N ARG A 342 23.98 -19.09 -7.78
CA ARG A 342 23.48 -18.14 -6.80
C ARG A 342 23.11 -18.85 -5.51
N HIS A 343 23.27 -18.17 -4.39
CA HIS A 343 22.84 -18.68 -3.08
C HIS A 343 21.34 -18.96 -3.09
N ARG A 344 20.94 -20.20 -2.79
CA ARG A 344 19.57 -20.68 -2.85
C ARG A 344 18.88 -20.44 -1.52
N VAL A 345 17.78 -19.71 -1.54
CA VAL A 345 16.94 -19.49 -0.35
C VAL A 345 15.60 -20.18 -0.57
N VAL A 346 15.27 -21.12 0.29
CA VAL A 346 13.95 -21.76 0.31
C VAL A 346 13.12 -21.13 1.42
N ILE A 347 11.89 -20.74 1.08
CA ILE A 347 10.90 -20.18 2.02
C ILE A 347 9.69 -21.10 2.04
N VAL A 348 9.41 -21.73 3.17
CA VAL A 348 8.25 -22.59 3.38
C VAL A 348 7.13 -21.77 3.99
N GLY A 349 6.05 -21.60 3.23
CA GLY A 349 4.86 -20.82 3.59
C GLY A 349 4.79 -19.45 2.91
N GLY A 350 3.77 -19.22 2.09
CA GLY A 350 3.44 -17.96 1.41
C GLY A 350 2.57 -17.00 2.25
N GLY A 351 2.50 -17.19 3.58
CA GLY A 351 1.83 -16.31 4.52
C GLY A 351 2.57 -14.98 4.74
N PHE A 352 2.23 -14.28 5.82
CA PHE A 352 2.85 -12.97 6.14
C PHE A 352 4.38 -13.06 6.26
N GLY A 353 4.90 -14.04 7.01
CA GLY A 353 6.34 -14.20 7.20
C GLY A 353 7.08 -14.44 5.89
N GLY A 354 6.63 -15.42 5.10
CA GLY A 354 7.26 -15.76 3.82
C GLY A 354 7.16 -14.65 2.78
N LEU A 355 6.02 -13.96 2.71
CA LEU A 355 5.87 -12.81 1.81
C LEU A 355 6.85 -11.68 2.15
N PHE A 356 7.00 -11.34 3.43
CA PHE A 356 7.90 -10.27 3.83
C PHE A 356 9.38 -10.67 3.73
N ALA A 357 9.70 -11.96 3.92
CA ALA A 357 11.03 -12.51 3.65
C ALA A 357 11.37 -12.44 2.15
N SER A 358 10.45 -12.88 1.27
CA SER A 358 10.64 -12.80 -0.18
C SER A 358 10.85 -11.36 -0.67
N ARG A 359 10.11 -10.40 -0.09
CA ARG A 359 10.30 -8.96 -0.39
C ARG A 359 11.66 -8.43 0.06
N ALA A 360 12.15 -8.85 1.22
CA ALA A 360 13.47 -8.46 1.70
C ALA A 360 14.60 -9.02 0.82
N LEU A 361 14.36 -10.13 0.13
CA LEU A 361 15.32 -10.81 -0.73
C LEU A 361 15.16 -10.47 -2.22
N ALA A 362 14.11 -9.75 -2.62
CA ALA A 362 13.74 -9.50 -4.03
C ALA A 362 14.86 -8.90 -4.88
N MET A 363 15.75 -8.10 -4.27
CA MET A 363 16.88 -7.44 -4.94
C MET A 363 18.24 -8.02 -4.55
N ALA A 364 18.26 -9.13 -3.79
CA ALA A 364 19.50 -9.79 -3.40
C ALA A 364 20.00 -10.73 -4.51
N PRO A 365 21.32 -10.97 -4.61
CA PRO A 365 21.90 -11.90 -5.59
C PRO A 365 21.68 -13.36 -5.17
N VAL A 366 20.43 -13.75 -4.94
CA VAL A 366 19.99 -15.06 -4.50
C VAL A 366 18.88 -15.60 -5.40
N ASP A 367 18.69 -16.91 -5.42
CA ASP A 367 17.53 -17.55 -6.01
C ASP A 367 16.56 -17.98 -4.90
N VAL A 368 15.38 -17.37 -4.89
CA VAL A 368 14.34 -17.62 -3.87
C VAL A 368 13.31 -18.61 -4.40
N THR A 369 13.01 -19.67 -3.64
CA THR A 369 11.89 -20.57 -3.92
C THR A 369 10.90 -20.49 -2.76
N VAL A 370 9.68 -19.98 -3.00
CA VAL A 370 8.60 -20.00 -2.04
C VAL A 370 7.75 -21.25 -2.27
N ILE A 371 7.66 -22.12 -1.27
CA ILE A 371 6.85 -23.33 -1.31
C ILE A 371 5.60 -23.11 -0.47
N ASP A 372 4.43 -23.31 -1.04
CA ASP A 372 3.16 -23.32 -0.30
C ASP A 372 2.23 -24.40 -0.91
N ARG A 373 1.44 -25.04 -0.05
CA ARG A 373 0.38 -25.97 -0.47
C ARG A 373 -0.83 -25.29 -1.10
N ARG A 374 -0.90 -23.95 -1.02
CA ARG A 374 -1.95 -23.09 -1.59
C ARG A 374 -1.34 -22.13 -2.59
N ASN A 375 -2.12 -21.75 -3.58
CA ASN A 375 -1.68 -20.82 -4.61
C ASN A 375 -1.91 -19.35 -4.28
N TYR A 376 -2.33 -19.02 -3.04
CA TYR A 376 -2.70 -17.65 -2.65
C TYR A 376 -2.00 -17.20 -1.36
N HIS A 377 -1.86 -15.88 -1.22
CA HIS A 377 -1.48 -15.22 0.03
C HIS A 377 -2.74 -14.76 0.75
N LEU A 378 -2.99 -15.26 1.96
CA LEU A 378 -4.19 -14.92 2.72
C LEU A 378 -3.96 -13.73 3.64
N PHE A 379 -4.78 -12.68 3.49
CA PHE A 379 -4.89 -11.60 4.47
C PHE A 379 -5.90 -11.98 5.55
N GLN A 380 -5.48 -12.84 6.47
CA GLN A 380 -6.32 -13.49 7.48
C GLN A 380 -7.13 -12.52 8.36
N PRO A 381 -6.65 -11.30 8.74
CA PRO A 381 -7.44 -10.38 9.55
C PRO A 381 -8.79 -9.97 8.96
N LEU A 382 -9.01 -10.13 7.66
CA LEU A 382 -10.29 -9.81 7.00
C LEU A 382 -11.11 -11.05 6.62
N LEU A 383 -10.71 -12.23 7.07
CA LEU A 383 -11.35 -13.49 6.68
C LEU A 383 -12.82 -13.57 7.16
N TYR A 384 -13.11 -13.02 8.34
CA TYR A 384 -14.49 -12.94 8.86
C TYR A 384 -15.44 -12.12 7.95
N GLN A 385 -14.91 -11.16 7.18
CA GLN A 385 -15.72 -10.40 6.21
C GLN A 385 -16.07 -11.22 4.97
N VAL A 386 -15.26 -12.22 4.62
CA VAL A 386 -15.61 -13.19 3.57
C VAL A 386 -16.73 -14.09 4.06
N SER A 387 -16.64 -14.63 5.28
CA SER A 387 -17.68 -15.49 5.86
C SER A 387 -19.01 -14.78 6.09
N THR A 388 -19.00 -13.46 6.20
CA THR A 388 -20.21 -12.63 6.39
C THR A 388 -20.64 -11.85 5.14
N GLY A 389 -20.05 -12.14 3.97
CA GLY A 389 -20.48 -11.64 2.66
C GLY A 389 -20.17 -10.17 2.36
N ILE A 390 -19.19 -9.55 3.04
CA ILE A 390 -18.75 -8.17 2.78
C ILE A 390 -17.70 -8.15 1.68
N LEU A 391 -16.67 -8.99 1.79
CA LEU A 391 -15.56 -9.09 0.84
C LEU A 391 -15.60 -10.42 0.09
N SER A 392 -15.14 -10.41 -1.15
CA SER A 392 -14.91 -11.65 -1.91
C SER A 392 -13.58 -12.30 -1.49
N GLU A 393 -13.44 -13.60 -1.76
CA GLU A 393 -12.21 -14.35 -1.54
C GLU A 393 -11.01 -13.74 -2.26
N GLY A 394 -11.19 -13.30 -3.52
CA GLY A 394 -10.11 -12.70 -4.33
C GLY A 394 -9.58 -11.36 -3.78
N GLN A 395 -10.37 -10.64 -2.97
CA GLN A 395 -9.95 -9.39 -2.35
C GLN A 395 -9.01 -9.63 -1.16
N VAL A 396 -9.16 -10.72 -0.43
CA VAL A 396 -8.36 -11.05 0.76
C VAL A 396 -7.29 -12.10 0.49
N ALA A 397 -7.40 -12.86 -0.63
CA ALA A 397 -6.48 -13.93 -1.00
C ALA A 397 -6.00 -13.82 -2.46
N PRO A 398 -5.17 -12.81 -2.79
CA PRO A 398 -4.57 -12.71 -4.12
C PRO A 398 -3.66 -13.91 -4.41
N ALA A 399 -3.57 -14.28 -5.69
CA ALA A 399 -2.68 -15.35 -6.13
C ALA A 399 -1.22 -15.07 -5.71
N LEU A 400 -0.56 -16.08 -5.12
CA LEU A 400 0.80 -15.91 -4.59
C LEU A 400 1.80 -15.52 -5.69
N ARG A 401 1.65 -16.07 -6.91
CA ARG A 401 2.47 -15.71 -8.07
C ARG A 401 2.32 -14.25 -8.47
N ASP A 402 1.11 -13.67 -8.34
CA ASP A 402 0.89 -12.25 -8.60
C ASP A 402 1.53 -11.35 -7.52
N VAL A 403 1.52 -11.83 -6.28
CA VAL A 403 2.07 -11.08 -5.14
C VAL A 403 3.60 -10.98 -5.22
N VAL A 404 4.26 -12.04 -5.70
CA VAL A 404 5.73 -12.08 -5.82
C VAL A 404 6.24 -11.80 -7.25
N ARG A 405 5.36 -11.52 -8.22
CA ARG A 405 5.70 -11.37 -9.64
C ARG A 405 6.82 -10.35 -9.93
N ASN A 406 6.94 -9.34 -9.06
CA ASN A 406 7.94 -8.29 -9.21
C ASN A 406 9.32 -8.68 -8.66
N ALA A 407 9.44 -9.82 -7.96
CA ALA A 407 10.71 -10.37 -7.49
C ALA A 407 11.20 -11.41 -8.51
N ARG A 408 11.99 -10.99 -9.51
CA ARG A 408 12.46 -11.87 -10.60
C ARG A 408 13.30 -13.05 -10.13
N ASN A 409 13.98 -12.90 -9.02
CA ASN A 409 14.75 -13.95 -8.38
C ASN A 409 13.89 -14.86 -7.51
N CYS A 410 12.55 -14.71 -7.53
CA CYS A 410 11.61 -15.46 -6.70
C CYS A 410 10.69 -16.31 -7.57
N ARG A 411 10.69 -17.63 -7.37
CA ARG A 411 9.74 -18.58 -7.94
C ARG A 411 8.81 -19.14 -6.87
N VAL A 412 7.61 -19.53 -7.28
CA VAL A 412 6.62 -20.18 -6.41
C VAL A 412 6.48 -21.63 -6.81
N GLU A 413 6.58 -22.52 -5.83
CA GLU A 413 6.38 -23.95 -5.95
C GLU A 413 5.10 -24.34 -5.21
N LEU A 414 4.11 -24.88 -5.93
CA LEU A 414 2.88 -25.38 -5.32
C LEU A 414 3.12 -26.82 -4.87
N ALA A 415 3.41 -27.01 -3.58
CA ALA A 415 3.70 -28.30 -3.02
C ALA A 415 3.43 -28.33 -1.51
N ASP A 416 3.16 -29.49 -0.97
CA ASP A 416 3.03 -29.73 0.47
C ASP A 416 4.35 -30.25 1.01
N VAL A 417 4.93 -29.51 1.96
CA VAL A 417 6.22 -29.90 2.59
C VAL A 417 5.97 -31.05 3.56
N THR A 418 6.72 -32.12 3.39
CA THR A 418 6.56 -33.37 4.16
C THR A 418 7.77 -33.70 5.05
N GLY A 419 8.91 -33.01 4.87
CA GLY A 419 10.09 -33.26 5.67
C GLY A 419 11.24 -32.28 5.46
N PHE A 420 12.21 -32.33 6.36
CA PHE A 420 13.44 -31.55 6.34
C PHE A 420 14.64 -32.47 6.57
N ASP A 421 15.64 -32.41 5.71
CA ASP A 421 16.95 -32.99 5.94
C ASP A 421 17.98 -31.87 6.11
N LEU A 422 18.24 -31.49 7.36
CA LEU A 422 19.12 -30.37 7.69
C LEU A 422 20.59 -30.68 7.38
N ALA A 423 20.99 -31.96 7.46
CA ALA A 423 22.37 -32.39 7.16
C ALA A 423 22.66 -32.25 5.66
N LYS A 424 21.72 -32.68 4.80
CA LYS A 424 21.83 -32.53 3.34
C LYS A 424 21.40 -31.17 2.83
N ARG A 425 20.80 -30.34 3.69
CA ARG A 425 20.20 -29.05 3.34
C ARG A 425 19.15 -29.18 2.24
N THR A 426 18.17 -30.08 2.43
CA THR A 426 17.07 -30.30 1.51
C THR A 426 15.73 -30.23 2.22
N VAL A 427 14.71 -29.72 1.50
CA VAL A 427 13.31 -29.76 1.89
C VAL A 427 12.61 -30.78 1.02
N THR A 428 11.95 -31.74 1.64
CA THR A 428 11.11 -32.71 0.94
C THR A 428 9.71 -32.17 0.79
N ALA A 429 9.19 -32.13 -0.42
CA ALA A 429 7.85 -31.66 -0.71
C ALA A 429 7.13 -32.60 -1.70
N ARG A 430 5.79 -32.60 -1.66
CA ARG A 430 4.93 -33.40 -2.54
C ARG A 430 4.07 -32.47 -3.39
N HIS A 431 4.16 -32.60 -4.70
CA HIS A 431 3.31 -31.90 -5.63
C HIS A 431 1.86 -32.42 -5.59
N PRO A 432 0.86 -31.62 -6.03
CA PRO A 432 -0.54 -32.05 -6.06
C PRO A 432 -0.80 -33.33 -6.87
N LEU A 433 0.04 -33.63 -7.86
CA LEU A 433 -0.02 -34.86 -8.67
C LEU A 433 0.67 -36.07 -8.02
N GLY A 434 1.11 -35.96 -6.75
CA GLY A 434 1.72 -37.05 -5.98
C GLY A 434 3.23 -37.18 -6.12
N GLN A 435 3.89 -36.47 -7.04
CA GLN A 435 5.35 -36.52 -7.21
C GLN A 435 6.03 -35.91 -5.99
N GLN A 436 6.97 -36.66 -5.41
CA GLN A 436 7.85 -36.17 -4.36
C GLN A 436 9.08 -35.51 -4.96
N VAL A 437 9.48 -34.35 -4.41
CA VAL A 437 10.65 -33.59 -4.85
C VAL A 437 11.52 -33.23 -3.65
N GLU A 438 12.82 -33.19 -3.86
CA GLU A 438 13.80 -32.67 -2.90
C GLU A 438 14.32 -31.33 -3.41
N ILE A 439 14.14 -30.27 -2.60
CA ILE A 439 14.52 -28.91 -2.97
C ILE A 439 15.71 -28.49 -2.12
N PRO A 440 16.91 -28.37 -2.72
CA PRO A 440 18.10 -27.99 -2.00
C PRO A 440 18.16 -26.51 -1.68
N TYR A 441 18.73 -26.16 -0.52
CA TYR A 441 18.88 -24.78 -0.06
C TYR A 441 20.30 -24.52 0.51
N ASP A 442 20.67 -23.24 0.52
CA ASP A 442 21.82 -22.72 1.25
C ASP A 442 21.35 -21.94 2.49
N SER A 443 20.15 -21.35 2.44
CA SER A 443 19.41 -20.82 3.60
C SER A 443 17.94 -21.25 3.53
N LEU A 444 17.34 -21.54 4.69
CA LEU A 444 15.95 -21.98 4.82
C LEU A 444 15.18 -21.03 5.75
N ILE A 445 13.99 -20.61 5.34
CA ILE A 445 13.05 -19.85 6.18
C ILE A 445 11.75 -20.65 6.27
N VAL A 446 11.35 -21.07 7.45
CA VAL A 446 10.10 -21.82 7.67
C VAL A 446 9.09 -20.93 8.40
N GLY A 447 8.01 -20.59 7.70
CA GLY A 447 6.93 -19.72 8.20
C GLY A 447 5.56 -20.34 7.91
N ALA A 448 5.35 -21.60 8.34
CA ALA A 448 4.15 -22.38 8.05
C ALA A 448 2.91 -22.02 8.89
N GLY A 449 3.04 -21.04 9.80
CA GLY A 449 1.94 -20.50 10.61
C GLY A 449 1.36 -21.49 11.62
N ALA A 450 0.07 -21.32 11.93
CA ALA A 450 -0.67 -22.12 12.91
C ALA A 450 -1.92 -22.76 12.28
N ARG A 451 -2.41 -23.81 12.94
CA ARG A 451 -3.70 -24.46 12.67
C ARG A 451 -4.69 -24.21 13.81
N THR A 452 -5.94 -24.52 13.58
CA THR A 452 -6.94 -24.56 14.66
C THR A 452 -6.63 -25.66 15.66
N SER A 453 -6.86 -25.37 16.94
CA SER A 453 -6.82 -26.33 18.02
C SER A 453 -8.21 -26.48 18.62
N TYR A 454 -8.68 -27.70 18.73
CA TYR A 454 -9.90 -28.05 19.46
C TYR A 454 -9.61 -28.53 20.89
N PHE A 455 -8.39 -28.25 21.39
CA PHE A 455 -7.95 -28.61 22.75
C PHE A 455 -8.06 -30.10 23.08
N GLY A 456 -7.84 -30.97 22.11
CA GLY A 456 -7.90 -32.43 22.24
C GLY A 456 -9.24 -33.03 21.82
N HIS A 457 -10.22 -32.23 21.41
CA HIS A 457 -11.54 -32.62 20.92
C HIS A 457 -11.65 -32.44 19.41
N ASP A 458 -10.78 -33.13 18.67
CA ASP A 458 -10.72 -32.97 17.20
C ASP A 458 -12.03 -33.39 16.49
N GLU A 459 -12.88 -34.20 17.16
CA GLU A 459 -14.23 -34.56 16.74
C GLU A 459 -15.15 -33.34 16.58
N PHE A 460 -14.93 -32.25 17.29
CA PHE A 460 -15.70 -31.01 17.14
C PHE A 460 -15.60 -30.39 15.74
N ALA A 461 -14.50 -30.67 15.03
CA ALA A 461 -14.29 -30.14 13.69
C ALA A 461 -15.40 -30.49 12.69
N ALA A 462 -16.04 -31.65 12.84
CA ALA A 462 -17.14 -32.10 11.97
C ALA A 462 -18.37 -31.16 12.07
N PHE A 463 -18.66 -30.64 13.26
CA PHE A 463 -19.88 -29.87 13.53
C PHE A 463 -19.60 -28.37 13.73
N SER A 464 -18.39 -28.01 14.12
CA SER A 464 -17.99 -26.64 14.45
C SER A 464 -16.78 -26.22 13.63
N PRO A 465 -16.99 -25.77 12.37
CA PRO A 465 -15.88 -25.33 11.52
C PRO A 465 -15.16 -24.13 12.11
N SER A 466 -13.87 -24.11 11.87
CA SER A 466 -13.00 -22.99 12.25
C SER A 466 -12.91 -21.93 11.14
N MET A 467 -12.08 -20.89 11.33
CA MET A 467 -11.86 -19.84 10.35
C MET A 467 -10.35 -19.54 10.18
N LYS A 468 -9.66 -20.40 9.44
CA LYS A 468 -8.21 -20.25 9.16
C LYS A 468 -7.86 -20.20 7.68
N THR A 469 -8.75 -20.68 6.81
CA THR A 469 -8.54 -20.77 5.37
C THR A 469 -9.67 -20.09 4.61
N ILE A 470 -9.48 -19.83 3.31
CA ILE A 470 -10.57 -19.36 2.44
C ILE A 470 -11.70 -20.39 2.39
N ASP A 471 -11.37 -21.68 2.33
CA ASP A 471 -12.37 -22.75 2.28
C ASP A 471 -13.23 -22.74 3.56
N ASP A 472 -12.61 -22.53 4.73
CA ASP A 472 -13.34 -22.39 5.99
C ASP A 472 -14.30 -21.18 5.96
N ALA A 473 -13.83 -20.04 5.47
CA ALA A 473 -14.66 -18.83 5.38
C ALA A 473 -15.83 -19.00 4.41
N LEU A 474 -15.61 -19.67 3.28
CA LEU A 474 -16.66 -19.99 2.32
C LEU A 474 -17.67 -21.02 2.88
N ALA A 475 -17.19 -22.03 3.62
CA ALA A 475 -18.06 -22.98 4.31
C ALA A 475 -18.90 -22.27 5.38
N LEU A 476 -18.30 -21.40 6.19
CA LEU A 476 -19.03 -20.58 7.15
C LEU A 476 -20.03 -19.64 6.49
N ARG A 477 -19.67 -19.01 5.37
CA ARG A 477 -20.57 -18.16 4.60
C ARG A 477 -21.84 -18.94 4.18
N ARG A 478 -21.65 -20.15 3.63
CA ARG A 478 -22.76 -21.03 3.27
C ARG A 478 -23.62 -21.40 4.47
N ARG A 479 -23.02 -21.79 5.61
CA ARG A 479 -23.77 -22.12 6.82
C ARG A 479 -24.53 -20.92 7.38
N ILE A 480 -23.91 -19.73 7.44
CA ILE A 480 -24.55 -18.53 7.98
C ILE A 480 -25.75 -18.12 7.11
N PHE A 481 -25.57 -17.96 5.81
CA PHE A 481 -26.67 -17.55 4.92
C PHE A 481 -27.69 -18.69 4.72
N GLY A 482 -27.23 -19.94 4.61
CA GLY A 482 -28.08 -21.12 4.49
C GLY A 482 -28.98 -21.31 5.71
N ALA A 483 -28.54 -20.97 6.91
CA ALA A 483 -29.36 -21.06 8.12
C ALA A 483 -30.62 -20.16 8.03
N PHE A 484 -30.53 -18.96 7.45
CA PHE A 484 -31.67 -18.09 7.24
C PHE A 484 -32.62 -18.64 6.14
N GLU A 485 -32.07 -19.21 5.06
CA GLU A 485 -32.88 -19.81 4.00
C GLU A 485 -33.64 -21.06 4.49
N LEU A 486 -32.95 -21.89 5.31
CA LEU A 486 -33.58 -23.08 5.90
C LEU A 486 -34.61 -22.70 6.96
N ALA A 487 -34.37 -21.65 7.74
CA ALA A 487 -35.37 -21.13 8.67
C ALA A 487 -36.61 -20.58 8.00
N GLU A 488 -36.50 -20.02 6.76
CA GLU A 488 -37.64 -19.50 5.98
C GLU A 488 -38.61 -20.57 5.58
N ILE A 489 -38.12 -21.77 5.24
CA ILE A 489 -38.94 -22.91 4.77
C ILE A 489 -39.31 -23.88 5.91
N GLU A 490 -38.69 -23.75 7.09
CA GLU A 490 -38.96 -24.64 8.24
C GLU A 490 -40.34 -24.32 8.84
N GLU A 491 -41.19 -25.35 8.98
CA GLU A 491 -42.53 -25.19 9.54
C GLU A 491 -42.56 -25.31 11.06
N ASP A 492 -41.68 -26.15 11.64
CA ASP A 492 -41.61 -26.33 13.10
C ASP A 492 -40.94 -25.11 13.77
N PRO A 493 -41.64 -24.37 14.64
CA PRO A 493 -41.10 -23.19 15.32
C PRO A 493 -39.87 -23.46 16.17
N GLU A 494 -39.71 -24.70 16.69
CA GLU A 494 -38.52 -25.06 17.48
C GLU A 494 -37.30 -25.28 16.59
N GLN A 495 -37.47 -26.02 15.48
CA GLN A 495 -36.37 -26.19 14.50
C GLN A 495 -36.01 -24.87 13.85
N ARG A 496 -37.02 -24.06 13.51
CA ARG A 496 -36.77 -22.67 13.02
C ARG A 496 -35.94 -21.86 13.97
N ARG A 497 -36.19 -21.94 15.26
CA ARG A 497 -35.38 -21.26 16.32
C ARG A 497 -33.97 -21.78 16.37
N ARG A 498 -33.74 -23.08 16.18
CA ARG A 498 -32.41 -23.71 16.11
C ARG A 498 -31.61 -23.22 14.90
N TRP A 499 -32.26 -23.05 13.75
CA TRP A 499 -31.65 -22.45 12.55
C TRP A 499 -31.26 -20.99 12.77
N LEU A 500 -32.05 -20.22 13.49
CA LEU A 500 -31.79 -18.81 13.82
C LEU A 500 -30.90 -18.60 15.05
N THR A 501 -30.32 -19.67 15.60
CA THR A 501 -29.38 -19.62 16.72
C THR A 501 -27.94 -19.88 16.20
N PHE A 502 -27.08 -18.91 16.41
CA PHE A 502 -25.66 -18.92 16.01
C PHE A 502 -24.81 -18.91 17.28
N VAL A 503 -23.90 -19.85 17.42
CA VAL A 503 -22.99 -19.93 18.57
C VAL A 503 -21.55 -19.76 18.09
N VAL A 504 -20.84 -18.79 18.63
CA VAL A 504 -19.42 -18.55 18.38
C VAL A 504 -18.64 -18.91 19.63
N VAL A 505 -17.78 -19.91 19.54
CA VAL A 505 -16.92 -20.38 20.63
C VAL A 505 -15.55 -19.74 20.52
N GLY A 506 -15.19 -18.92 21.51
CA GLY A 506 -13.96 -18.13 21.56
C GLY A 506 -14.21 -16.63 21.43
N ALA A 507 -13.93 -15.87 22.49
CA ALA A 507 -14.13 -14.42 22.56
C ALA A 507 -12.83 -13.62 22.32
N GLY A 508 -11.89 -14.16 21.55
CA GLY A 508 -10.78 -13.42 20.96
C GLY A 508 -11.23 -12.50 19.83
N PRO A 509 -10.30 -11.79 19.16
CA PRO A 509 -10.64 -10.85 18.07
C PRO A 509 -11.55 -11.46 17.00
N THR A 510 -11.20 -12.63 16.50
CA THR A 510 -11.96 -13.33 15.44
C THR A 510 -13.40 -13.63 15.87
N GLY A 511 -13.62 -14.12 17.10
CA GLY A 511 -14.96 -14.45 17.57
C GLY A 511 -15.81 -13.21 17.82
N VAL A 512 -15.24 -12.17 18.39
CA VAL A 512 -15.91 -10.87 18.59
C VAL A 512 -16.33 -10.25 17.27
N GLU A 513 -15.43 -10.20 16.29
CA GLU A 513 -15.70 -9.67 14.94
C GLU A 513 -16.79 -10.48 14.25
N LEU A 514 -16.74 -11.80 14.34
CA LEU A 514 -17.72 -12.67 13.71
C LEU A 514 -19.10 -12.55 14.36
N ALA A 515 -19.19 -12.61 15.70
CA ALA A 515 -20.44 -12.47 16.43
C ALA A 515 -21.12 -11.12 16.15
N GLY A 516 -20.36 -10.04 16.20
CA GLY A 516 -20.85 -8.69 15.86
C GLY A 516 -21.36 -8.61 14.40
N GLN A 517 -20.62 -9.19 13.45
CA GLN A 517 -20.98 -9.17 12.03
C GLN A 517 -22.21 -10.06 11.69
N ILE A 518 -22.35 -11.22 12.35
CA ILE A 518 -23.56 -12.06 12.18
C ILE A 518 -24.78 -11.31 12.73
N ARG A 519 -24.66 -10.69 13.88
CA ARG A 519 -25.76 -9.94 14.48
C ARG A 519 -26.14 -8.72 13.63
N GLU A 520 -25.17 -7.97 13.13
CA GLU A 520 -25.41 -6.86 12.21
C GLU A 520 -26.04 -7.34 10.88
N LEU A 521 -25.63 -8.49 10.34
CA LEU A 521 -26.21 -9.11 9.15
C LEU A 521 -27.71 -9.37 9.35
N ALA A 522 -28.09 -9.99 10.47
CA ALA A 522 -29.46 -10.30 10.82
C ALA A 522 -30.31 -9.03 11.00
N GLN A 523 -29.80 -8.05 11.75
CA GLN A 523 -30.56 -6.83 12.07
C GLN A 523 -30.75 -5.87 10.91
N ARG A 524 -29.83 -5.85 9.94
CA ARG A 524 -29.81 -4.82 8.90
C ARG A 524 -29.91 -5.36 7.48
N SER A 525 -28.96 -6.23 7.10
CA SER A 525 -28.84 -6.64 5.70
C SER A 525 -29.92 -7.62 5.29
N LEU A 526 -30.35 -8.48 6.18
CA LEU A 526 -31.36 -9.50 5.91
C LEU A 526 -32.77 -9.11 6.36
N ARG A 527 -32.95 -8.05 7.12
CA ARG A 527 -34.20 -7.66 7.79
C ARG A 527 -35.45 -7.71 6.92
N HIS A 528 -35.35 -7.42 5.63
CA HIS A 528 -36.48 -7.33 4.71
C HIS A 528 -36.42 -8.35 3.55
N ASN A 529 -35.53 -9.33 3.65
CA ASN A 529 -35.28 -10.27 2.56
C ASN A 529 -36.26 -11.49 2.64
N PHE A 530 -36.70 -11.82 3.84
CA PHE A 530 -37.50 -13.00 4.12
C PHE A 530 -38.96 -12.63 4.38
N ARG A 531 -39.90 -13.61 4.22
CA ARG A 531 -41.33 -13.39 4.35
C ARG A 531 -41.94 -14.17 5.52
N SER A 532 -41.42 -15.38 5.79
CA SER A 532 -41.92 -16.28 6.84
C SER A 532 -41.20 -16.07 8.17
N ILE A 533 -39.96 -15.55 8.13
CA ILE A 533 -39.17 -15.28 9.35
C ILE A 533 -38.89 -13.80 9.49
N ASP A 534 -38.67 -13.39 10.76
CA ASP A 534 -38.00 -12.12 11.08
C ASP A 534 -36.51 -12.39 11.39
N PRO A 535 -35.57 -12.07 10.48
CA PRO A 535 -34.14 -12.28 10.72
C PRO A 535 -33.62 -11.57 11.98
N THR A 536 -34.30 -10.51 12.42
CA THR A 536 -33.89 -9.76 13.64
C THR A 536 -34.08 -10.57 14.92
N SER A 537 -34.92 -11.65 14.88
CA SER A 537 -35.11 -12.60 15.97
C SER A 537 -33.93 -13.56 16.16
N ALA A 538 -32.98 -13.60 15.22
CA ALA A 538 -31.82 -14.48 15.32
C ALA A 538 -31.02 -14.21 16.62
N ARG A 539 -30.67 -15.27 17.32
CA ARG A 539 -29.82 -15.24 18.52
C ARG A 539 -28.36 -15.45 18.12
N VAL A 540 -27.48 -14.64 18.66
CA VAL A 540 -26.03 -14.80 18.47
C VAL A 540 -25.40 -14.88 19.85
N LEU A 541 -24.81 -16.03 20.17
CA LEU A 541 -24.14 -16.30 21.43
C LEU A 541 -22.64 -16.30 21.23
N LEU A 542 -21.91 -15.59 22.10
CA LEU A 542 -20.46 -15.60 22.16
C LEU A 542 -20.03 -16.28 23.46
N LEU A 543 -19.38 -17.42 23.35
CA LEU A 543 -18.96 -18.26 24.49
C LEU A 543 -17.44 -18.24 24.62
N ASP A 544 -16.93 -18.16 25.86
CA ASP A 544 -15.51 -18.32 26.14
C ASP A 544 -15.26 -18.83 27.56
N GLY A 545 -14.22 -19.63 27.73
CA GLY A 545 -13.76 -20.09 29.06
C GLY A 545 -13.07 -19.01 29.90
N GLY A 546 -12.74 -17.86 29.31
CA GLY A 546 -12.13 -16.71 29.97
C GLY A 546 -13.13 -15.89 30.81
N LYS A 547 -12.65 -14.79 31.40
CA LYS A 547 -13.47 -13.92 32.24
C LYS A 547 -14.10 -12.75 31.49
N GLU A 548 -13.53 -12.33 30.38
CA GLU A 548 -13.97 -11.18 29.59
C GLU A 548 -13.60 -11.33 28.12
N PRO A 549 -14.37 -10.79 27.17
CA PRO A 549 -14.01 -10.76 25.75
C PRO A 549 -12.77 -9.91 25.52
N LEU A 550 -11.96 -10.24 24.52
CA LEU A 550 -10.74 -9.50 24.17
C LEU A 550 -9.82 -9.27 25.39
N ALA A 551 -9.64 -10.26 26.25
CA ALA A 551 -8.85 -10.12 27.47
C ALA A 551 -7.43 -9.55 27.24
N SER A 552 -6.82 -9.82 26.08
CA SER A 552 -5.51 -9.29 25.68
C SER A 552 -5.48 -7.78 25.44
N PHE A 553 -6.63 -7.10 25.31
CA PHE A 553 -6.74 -5.63 25.12
C PHE A 553 -6.84 -4.88 26.46
N GLY A 554 -6.80 -5.59 27.56
CA GLY A 554 -6.96 -5.05 28.90
C GLY A 554 -8.39 -4.65 29.26
N HIS A 555 -8.68 -4.68 30.56
CA HIS A 555 -10.03 -4.58 31.13
C HIS A 555 -10.88 -3.40 30.60
N LYS A 556 -10.26 -2.24 30.36
CA LYS A 556 -10.98 -1.03 29.90
C LYS A 556 -11.54 -1.16 28.47
N LEU A 557 -10.78 -1.75 27.53
CA LEU A 557 -11.25 -1.96 26.17
C LEU A 557 -12.13 -3.20 26.06
N SER A 558 -11.84 -4.24 26.85
CA SER A 558 -12.69 -5.39 27.01
C SER A 558 -14.11 -5.00 27.46
N GLY A 559 -14.24 -4.20 28.52
CA GLY A 559 -15.54 -3.72 29.00
C GLY A 559 -16.29 -2.87 27.95
N ARG A 560 -15.58 -2.06 27.15
CA ARG A 560 -16.20 -1.34 26.04
C ARG A 560 -16.68 -2.28 24.92
N ALA A 561 -15.91 -3.30 24.60
CA ALA A 561 -16.29 -4.30 23.62
C ALA A 561 -17.50 -5.10 24.06
N THR A 562 -17.56 -5.48 25.36
CA THR A 562 -18.73 -6.12 25.97
C THR A 562 -19.99 -5.27 25.80
N ASN A 563 -19.94 -4.01 26.25
CA ASN A 563 -21.08 -3.10 26.14
C ASN A 563 -21.56 -2.90 24.69
N GLU A 564 -20.63 -2.81 23.74
CA GLU A 564 -20.99 -2.63 22.32
C GLU A 564 -21.61 -3.90 21.69
N LEU A 565 -21.11 -5.09 22.06
CA LEU A 565 -21.68 -6.37 21.64
C LEU A 565 -23.08 -6.58 22.22
N GLU A 566 -23.27 -6.32 23.51
CA GLU A 566 -24.58 -6.40 24.17
C GLU A 566 -25.58 -5.41 23.57
N HIS A 567 -25.11 -4.20 23.27
CA HIS A 567 -25.93 -3.19 22.58
C HIS A 567 -26.36 -3.62 21.16
N LEU A 568 -25.52 -4.39 20.47
CA LEU A 568 -25.88 -5.04 19.21
C LEU A 568 -26.85 -6.21 19.41
N GLY A 569 -27.02 -6.71 20.64
CA GLY A 569 -27.86 -7.86 20.98
C GLY A 569 -27.14 -9.20 20.84
N VAL A 570 -25.81 -9.24 21.02
CA VAL A 570 -25.05 -10.47 21.17
C VAL A 570 -25.13 -10.93 22.62
N GLU A 571 -25.47 -12.18 22.83
CA GLU A 571 -25.50 -12.80 24.15
C GLU A 571 -24.09 -13.29 24.52
N ILE A 572 -23.46 -12.66 25.52
CA ILE A 572 -22.08 -12.97 25.94
C ILE A 572 -22.14 -13.91 27.14
N ARG A 573 -21.47 -15.06 27.05
CA ARG A 573 -21.37 -16.06 28.11
C ARG A 573 -19.90 -16.40 28.39
N MET A 574 -19.39 -15.84 29.44
CA MET A 574 -18.00 -16.05 29.89
C MET A 574 -17.91 -17.14 30.94
N GLY A 575 -16.73 -17.74 31.07
CA GLY A 575 -16.52 -18.88 31.95
C GLY A 575 -17.13 -20.20 31.46
N CYS A 576 -17.61 -20.22 30.21
CA CYS A 576 -18.28 -21.38 29.60
C CYS A 576 -17.32 -22.17 28.72
N ARG A 577 -17.30 -23.47 28.82
CA ARG A 577 -16.49 -24.39 28.01
C ARG A 577 -17.38 -25.37 27.28
N ALA A 578 -17.22 -25.51 25.98
CA ALA A 578 -17.86 -26.56 25.22
C ALA A 578 -17.29 -27.93 25.64
N THR A 579 -18.17 -28.88 25.96
CA THR A 579 -17.83 -30.25 26.37
C THR A 579 -18.22 -31.29 25.32
N GLN A 580 -19.25 -31.01 24.52
CA GLN A 580 -19.68 -31.82 23.40
C GLN A 580 -20.28 -30.92 22.32
N ILE A 581 -20.06 -31.26 21.05
CA ILE A 581 -20.66 -30.55 19.90
C ILE A 581 -21.18 -31.59 18.92
N ASP A 582 -22.41 -31.41 18.45
CA ASP A 582 -23.04 -32.26 17.45
C ASP A 582 -23.85 -31.45 16.44
N GLY A 583 -24.57 -32.12 15.52
CA GLY A 583 -25.39 -31.47 14.49
C GLY A 583 -26.63 -30.73 15.00
N GLN A 584 -26.96 -30.84 16.29
CA GLN A 584 -28.11 -30.20 16.93
C GLN A 584 -27.71 -29.04 17.86
N GLY A 585 -26.44 -28.93 18.24
CA GLY A 585 -25.97 -27.89 19.13
C GLY A 585 -24.71 -28.27 19.89
N LEU A 586 -24.60 -27.75 21.11
CA LEU A 586 -23.46 -28.05 21.97
C LEU A 586 -23.84 -28.09 23.46
N ASP A 587 -23.14 -28.96 24.19
CA ASP A 587 -23.17 -28.97 25.65
C ASP A 587 -22.05 -28.08 26.18
N VAL A 588 -22.36 -27.25 27.13
CA VAL A 588 -21.41 -26.33 27.75
C VAL A 588 -21.35 -26.53 29.25
N GLN A 589 -20.15 -26.48 29.82
CA GLN A 589 -19.94 -26.35 31.25
C GLN A 589 -19.86 -24.87 31.58
N ALA A 590 -20.94 -24.34 32.17
CA ALA A 590 -21.00 -22.96 32.65
C ALA A 590 -20.67 -22.91 34.16
N PRO A 591 -20.39 -21.74 34.74
CA PRO A 591 -20.18 -21.57 36.18
C PRO A 591 -21.37 -22.07 37.02
N GLU A 592 -22.57 -22.00 36.46
CA GLU A 592 -23.83 -22.38 37.12
C GLU A 592 -24.19 -23.88 36.94
N GLY A 593 -23.44 -24.61 36.13
CA GLY A 593 -23.64 -26.01 35.81
C GLY A 593 -23.55 -26.35 34.34
N ALA A 594 -23.86 -27.63 34.02
CA ALA A 594 -23.92 -28.07 32.63
C ALA A 594 -25.23 -27.62 31.96
N GLU A 595 -25.16 -27.11 30.75
CA GLU A 595 -26.31 -26.62 29.95
C GLU A 595 -26.20 -27.11 28.53
N ARG A 596 -27.34 -27.44 27.90
CA ARG A 596 -27.45 -27.70 26.46
C ARG A 596 -27.92 -26.46 25.73
N ILE A 597 -27.20 -26.07 24.63
CA ILE A 597 -27.59 -24.99 23.74
C ILE A 597 -27.91 -25.60 22.37
N ASP A 598 -29.18 -25.53 22.00
CA ASP A 598 -29.65 -26.01 20.70
C ASP A 598 -29.35 -24.96 19.62
N ALA A 599 -28.56 -25.34 18.61
CA ALA A 599 -28.15 -24.48 17.51
C ALA A 599 -27.68 -25.31 16.29
N ARG A 600 -28.11 -24.94 15.10
CA ARG A 600 -27.64 -25.57 13.85
C ARG A 600 -26.30 -25.00 13.36
N THR A 601 -25.88 -23.85 13.86
CA THR A 601 -24.63 -23.20 13.48
C THR A 601 -23.76 -22.93 14.71
N VAL A 602 -22.76 -23.77 14.90
CA VAL A 602 -21.70 -23.59 15.88
C VAL A 602 -20.40 -23.27 15.14
N ILE A 603 -19.68 -22.23 15.55
CA ILE A 603 -18.45 -21.75 14.91
C ILE A 603 -17.31 -21.74 15.90
N TRP A 604 -16.19 -22.36 15.54
CA TRP A 604 -15.02 -22.45 16.39
C TRP A 604 -14.03 -21.33 16.11
N ALA A 605 -13.96 -20.33 16.97
CA ALA A 605 -13.02 -19.21 16.90
C ALA A 605 -11.96 -19.26 18.04
N ALA A 606 -11.92 -20.36 18.80
CA ALA A 606 -11.01 -20.57 19.92
C ALA A 606 -9.83 -21.47 19.53
N GLY A 607 -8.70 -21.28 20.18
CA GLY A 607 -7.54 -22.16 20.13
C GLY A 607 -6.76 -22.12 18.82
N VAL A 608 -5.43 -22.02 18.98
CA VAL A 608 -4.46 -22.17 17.89
C VAL A 608 -3.33 -23.09 18.35
N ALA A 609 -2.84 -23.94 17.44
CA ALA A 609 -1.66 -24.77 17.63
C ALA A 609 -0.70 -24.54 16.47
N ALA A 610 0.59 -24.74 16.71
CA ALA A 610 1.58 -24.61 15.64
C ALA A 610 1.28 -25.58 14.47
N SER A 611 1.75 -25.21 13.28
CA SER A 611 1.73 -26.10 12.13
C SER A 611 2.45 -27.42 12.45
N PRO A 612 2.00 -28.58 11.94
CA PRO A 612 2.72 -29.86 12.09
C PRO A 612 4.19 -29.81 11.64
N LEU A 613 4.51 -28.88 10.71
CA LEU A 613 5.89 -28.67 10.25
C LEU A 613 6.80 -28.16 11.38
N ALA A 614 6.27 -27.55 12.44
CA ALA A 614 7.06 -27.15 13.61
C ALA A 614 7.64 -28.37 14.31
N LYS A 615 6.85 -29.45 14.48
CA LYS A 615 7.31 -30.71 15.05
C LYS A 615 8.33 -31.39 14.16
N LEU A 616 8.07 -31.47 12.84
CA LEU A 616 9.05 -32.07 11.89
C LEU A 616 10.39 -31.32 11.91
N LEU A 617 10.34 -30.01 12.04
CA LEU A 617 11.54 -29.17 12.12
C LEU A 617 12.27 -29.36 13.45
N ALA A 618 11.52 -29.48 14.57
CA ALA A 618 12.06 -29.76 15.89
C ALA A 618 12.73 -31.15 15.91
N ASP A 619 12.07 -32.17 15.39
CA ASP A 619 12.59 -33.55 15.34
C ASP A 619 13.89 -33.60 14.47
N ALA A 620 13.96 -32.85 13.37
CA ALA A 620 15.13 -32.80 12.50
C ALA A 620 16.30 -32.00 13.10
N SER A 621 16.05 -31.01 13.97
CA SER A 621 17.08 -30.14 14.55
C SER A 621 17.45 -30.50 15.99
N GLY A 622 16.66 -31.33 16.68
CA GLY A 622 16.77 -31.56 18.10
C GLY A 622 16.30 -30.39 18.97
N ALA A 623 15.61 -29.38 18.40
CA ALA A 623 15.07 -28.25 19.14
C ALA A 623 13.83 -28.65 19.95
N GLU A 624 13.63 -27.99 21.10
CA GLU A 624 12.46 -28.23 21.94
C GLU A 624 11.18 -27.60 21.33
N THR A 625 10.01 -28.11 21.73
CA THR A 625 8.72 -27.54 21.42
C THR A 625 7.99 -27.13 22.69
N ASP A 626 7.22 -26.04 22.64
CA ASP A 626 6.36 -25.65 23.76
C ASP A 626 5.02 -26.42 23.76
N ARG A 627 4.14 -26.13 24.75
CA ARG A 627 2.83 -26.79 24.89
C ARG A 627 1.89 -26.57 23.70
N ALA A 628 2.09 -25.51 22.91
CA ALA A 628 1.32 -25.24 21.69
C ALA A 628 1.95 -25.87 20.46
N GLY A 629 3.04 -26.64 20.60
CA GLY A 629 3.79 -27.29 19.53
C GLY A 629 4.69 -26.33 18.73
N ARG A 630 5.00 -25.13 19.26
CA ARG A 630 5.86 -24.14 18.63
C ARG A 630 7.33 -24.50 18.87
N VAL A 631 8.16 -24.47 17.81
CA VAL A 631 9.59 -24.79 17.90
C VAL A 631 10.37 -23.65 18.56
N ALA A 632 11.23 -23.99 19.52
CA ALA A 632 12.10 -23.03 20.18
C ALA A 632 13.20 -22.54 19.22
N VAL A 633 13.40 -21.22 19.17
CA VAL A 633 14.43 -20.59 18.33
C VAL A 633 15.36 -19.70 19.16
N LEU A 634 16.55 -19.46 18.63
CA LEU A 634 17.49 -18.49 19.19
C LEU A 634 16.97 -17.05 19.01
N ARG A 635 17.59 -16.08 19.69
CA ARG A 635 17.21 -14.67 19.63
C ARG A 635 17.27 -14.05 18.23
N ASP A 636 17.98 -14.65 17.29
CA ASP A 636 18.04 -14.24 15.88
C ASP A 636 17.08 -15.03 14.99
N CYS A 637 16.08 -15.70 15.58
CA CYS A 637 15.08 -16.54 14.91
C CYS A 637 15.66 -17.77 14.19
N THR A 638 16.91 -18.15 14.45
CA THR A 638 17.52 -19.37 13.90
C THR A 638 17.32 -20.57 14.83
N LEU A 639 17.43 -21.77 14.28
CA LEU A 639 17.44 -23.00 15.08
C LEU A 639 18.77 -23.21 15.80
N PRO A 640 18.77 -23.75 17.00
CA PRO A 640 20.00 -24.17 17.67
C PRO A 640 20.83 -25.11 16.81
N GLY A 641 22.12 -24.81 16.59
CA GLY A 641 23.02 -25.60 15.76
C GLY A 641 22.87 -25.40 14.23
N HIS A 642 21.84 -24.69 13.76
CA HIS A 642 21.54 -24.47 12.34
C HIS A 642 21.33 -22.99 12.01
N PRO A 643 22.39 -22.18 11.97
CA PRO A 643 22.29 -20.74 11.75
C PRO A 643 21.72 -20.37 10.36
N GLU A 644 21.76 -21.30 9.40
CA GLU A 644 21.17 -21.15 8.06
C GLU A 644 19.65 -21.35 8.03
N VAL A 645 19.03 -21.87 9.12
CA VAL A 645 17.61 -22.22 9.20
C VAL A 645 16.89 -21.28 10.15
N PHE A 646 15.94 -20.52 9.62
CA PHE A 646 15.08 -19.62 10.37
C PHE A 646 13.68 -20.23 10.55
N ALA A 647 13.13 -20.22 11.77
CA ALA A 647 11.71 -20.47 12.00
C ALA A 647 11.04 -19.18 12.45
N ILE A 648 9.92 -18.82 11.79
CA ILE A 648 9.26 -17.49 11.96
C ILE A 648 7.75 -17.60 12.07
N GLY A 649 7.13 -16.56 12.66
CA GLY A 649 5.67 -16.46 12.82
C GLY A 649 5.10 -17.40 13.85
N ASP A 650 3.84 -17.81 13.66
CA ASP A 650 3.05 -18.50 14.67
C ASP A 650 3.56 -19.90 15.05
N MET A 651 4.47 -20.47 14.27
CA MET A 651 5.03 -21.80 14.51
C MET A 651 6.27 -21.82 15.41
N MET A 652 6.85 -20.66 15.76
CA MET A 652 8.04 -20.55 16.59
C MET A 652 7.73 -20.06 18.01
N SER A 653 8.58 -20.36 18.96
CA SER A 653 8.57 -19.86 20.33
C SER A 653 9.82 -19.03 20.61
N LEU A 654 9.63 -17.72 20.89
CA LEU A 654 10.67 -16.77 21.26
C LEU A 654 10.11 -15.76 22.25
N ASP A 655 10.68 -15.65 23.44
CA ASP A 655 10.36 -14.62 24.45
C ASP A 655 8.84 -14.40 24.65
N GLN A 656 8.02 -15.45 24.55
CA GLN A 656 6.54 -15.43 24.64
C GLN A 656 5.85 -14.50 23.65
N LEU A 657 6.45 -14.22 22.48
CA LEU A 657 5.85 -13.41 21.45
C LEU A 657 4.49 -13.97 21.02
N PRO A 658 3.49 -13.11 20.79
CA PRO A 658 2.17 -13.54 20.36
C PRO A 658 2.18 -14.05 18.91
N GLY A 659 1.30 -15.01 18.59
CA GLY A 659 1.05 -15.49 17.23
C GLY A 659 0.19 -14.51 16.45
N VAL A 660 0.75 -13.39 16.00
CA VAL A 660 0.08 -12.34 15.24
C VAL A 660 0.82 -12.04 13.94
N ALA A 661 0.07 -11.55 12.95
CA ALA A 661 0.63 -11.22 11.63
C ALA A 661 1.83 -10.26 11.69
N GLU A 662 1.83 -9.33 12.62
CA GLU A 662 2.89 -8.33 12.81
C GLU A 662 4.23 -8.94 13.19
N VAL A 663 4.22 -9.94 14.09
CA VAL A 663 5.42 -10.69 14.47
C VAL A 663 5.96 -11.43 13.24
N ALA A 664 5.09 -12.14 12.51
CA ALA A 664 5.49 -12.88 11.33
C ALA A 664 6.07 -11.96 10.23
N MET A 665 5.47 -10.78 9.98
CA MET A 665 5.97 -9.81 9.01
C MET A 665 7.35 -9.28 9.40
N GLN A 666 7.54 -8.90 10.67
CA GLN A 666 8.81 -8.34 11.14
C GLN A 666 9.91 -9.40 11.15
N GLN A 667 9.61 -10.63 11.53
CA GLN A 667 10.56 -11.75 11.48
C GLN A 667 10.93 -12.13 10.05
N GLY A 668 9.98 -12.13 9.12
CA GLY A 668 10.26 -12.35 7.71
C GLY A 668 11.23 -11.31 7.12
N LEU A 669 10.99 -10.02 7.40
CA LEU A 669 11.91 -8.94 7.03
C LEU A 669 13.28 -9.11 7.67
N PHE A 670 13.33 -9.49 8.93
CA PHE A 670 14.55 -9.70 9.68
C PHE A 670 15.37 -10.86 9.12
N ALA A 671 14.77 -12.02 8.88
CA ALA A 671 15.43 -13.19 8.30
C ALA A 671 16.01 -12.87 6.90
N GLY A 672 15.21 -12.25 6.02
CA GLY A 672 15.70 -11.83 4.70
C GLY A 672 16.86 -10.84 4.74
N ARG A 673 16.80 -9.84 5.66
CA ARG A 673 17.90 -8.89 5.87
C ARG A 673 19.14 -9.55 6.46
N THR A 674 18.98 -10.52 7.35
CA THR A 674 20.10 -11.28 7.94
C THR A 674 20.81 -12.12 6.88
N ILE A 675 20.08 -12.81 6.01
CA ILE A 675 20.67 -13.53 4.87
C ILE A 675 21.45 -12.56 3.97
N ARG A 676 20.86 -11.41 3.58
CA ARG A 676 21.55 -10.40 2.76
C ARG A 676 22.84 -9.90 3.40
N ARG A 677 22.82 -9.63 4.71
CA ARG A 677 24.00 -9.17 5.45
C ARG A 677 25.09 -10.22 5.47
N ARG A 678 24.74 -11.50 5.71
CA ARG A 678 25.69 -12.62 5.66
C ARG A 678 26.34 -12.79 4.28
N LEU A 679 25.57 -12.60 3.20
CA LEU A 679 26.12 -12.60 1.84
C LEU A 679 27.11 -11.47 1.56
N GLN A 680 27.11 -10.42 2.37
CA GLN A 680 28.08 -9.32 2.33
C GLN A 680 29.27 -9.51 3.29
N GLY A 681 29.38 -10.70 3.92
CA GLY A 681 30.47 -11.06 4.84
C GLY A 681 30.25 -10.62 6.28
N ASP A 682 29.04 -10.15 6.65
CA ASP A 682 28.71 -9.81 8.04
C ASP A 682 27.89 -10.93 8.69
N ASP A 683 28.57 -11.84 9.38
CA ASP A 683 27.98 -13.01 10.05
C ASP A 683 27.59 -12.77 11.52
N ARG A 684 27.64 -11.53 12.01
CA ARG A 684 27.30 -11.20 13.40
C ARG A 684 25.86 -11.64 13.71
N ALA A 685 25.66 -12.35 14.81
CA ALA A 685 24.36 -12.67 15.35
C ALA A 685 23.72 -11.41 15.95
N VAL A 686 22.70 -10.87 15.30
CA VAL A 686 21.93 -9.72 15.79
C VAL A 686 20.61 -10.23 16.33
N PRO A 687 20.22 -9.90 17.57
CA PRO A 687 18.93 -10.34 18.11
C PRO A 687 17.77 -9.66 17.40
N PHE A 688 16.69 -10.41 17.17
CA PHE A 688 15.42 -9.88 16.70
C PHE A 688 14.81 -9.01 17.80
N LYS A 689 14.28 -7.84 17.40
CA LYS A 689 13.54 -6.95 18.30
C LYS A 689 12.14 -6.73 17.73
N TYR A 690 11.14 -7.21 18.45
CA TYR A 690 9.75 -6.96 18.09
C TYR A 690 9.36 -5.51 18.42
N ILE A 691 8.68 -4.87 17.48
CA ILE A 691 8.06 -3.56 17.66
C ILE A 691 6.55 -3.79 17.64
N ASP A 692 5.93 -3.65 18.79
CA ASP A 692 4.49 -3.77 18.93
C ASP A 692 3.80 -2.60 18.20
N LEU A 693 2.99 -2.92 17.21
CA LEU A 693 2.19 -1.98 16.42
C LEU A 693 0.74 -1.90 16.91
N GLY A 694 0.44 -2.55 18.03
CA GLY A 694 -0.86 -2.52 18.71
C GLY A 694 -1.82 -3.62 18.24
N SER A 695 -2.95 -3.70 18.93
CA SER A 695 -4.01 -4.65 18.65
C SER A 695 -5.31 -3.94 18.32
N MET A 696 -6.11 -4.51 17.40
CA MET A 696 -7.39 -3.93 17.02
C MET A 696 -8.41 -5.01 16.66
N ALA A 697 -9.69 -4.73 16.96
CA ALA A 697 -10.81 -5.58 16.60
C ALA A 697 -12.03 -4.72 16.27
N THR A 698 -12.77 -5.07 15.20
CA THR A 698 -14.08 -4.48 14.93
C THR A 698 -15.17 -5.19 15.71
N ILE A 699 -16.17 -4.45 16.15
CA ILE A 699 -17.33 -4.99 16.86
C ILE A 699 -18.55 -4.93 15.96
N GLY A 700 -18.64 -3.87 15.19
CA GLY A 700 -19.73 -3.62 14.24
C GLY A 700 -19.44 -2.39 13.40
N ARG A 701 -20.47 -1.93 12.70
CA ARG A 701 -20.39 -0.76 11.81
C ARG A 701 -19.96 0.49 12.57
N PHE A 702 -18.85 1.12 12.12
CA PHE A 702 -18.24 2.29 12.73
C PHE A 702 -17.82 2.10 14.20
N ARG A 703 -17.67 0.85 14.64
CA ARG A 703 -17.32 0.49 16.02
C ARG A 703 -16.16 -0.48 16.03
N ALA A 704 -15.06 -0.08 16.62
CA ALA A 704 -13.87 -0.91 16.83
C ALA A 704 -13.18 -0.51 18.15
N VAL A 705 -12.36 -1.40 18.66
CA VAL A 705 -11.43 -1.13 19.75
C VAL A 705 -10.01 -1.25 19.23
N VAL A 706 -9.16 -0.33 19.65
CA VAL A 706 -7.75 -0.28 19.25
C VAL A 706 -6.91 0.04 20.48
N GLU A 707 -5.88 -0.75 20.68
CA GLU A 707 -4.80 -0.47 21.62
C GLU A 707 -3.49 -0.30 20.86
N PHE A 708 -2.86 0.85 21.00
CA PHE A 708 -1.56 1.15 20.39
C PHE A 708 -0.70 1.86 21.42
N LYS A 709 0.23 1.14 22.04
CA LYS A 709 1.05 1.65 23.15
C LYS A 709 0.16 2.21 24.28
N LYS A 710 0.21 3.54 24.52
CA LYS A 710 -0.62 4.22 25.51
C LYS A 710 -1.96 4.73 24.95
N LEU A 711 -2.15 4.68 23.64
CA LEU A 711 -3.37 5.16 22.98
C LEU A 711 -4.42 4.05 22.97
N ARG A 712 -5.58 4.33 23.54
CA ARG A 712 -6.75 3.43 23.56
C ARG A 712 -7.93 4.12 22.93
N LEU A 713 -8.29 3.66 21.73
CA LEU A 713 -9.41 4.21 20.95
C LEU A 713 -10.57 3.21 20.94
N SER A 714 -11.79 3.74 20.86
CA SER A 714 -13.00 2.93 20.69
C SER A 714 -14.02 3.71 19.83
N GLY A 715 -15.07 3.02 19.37
CA GLY A 715 -16.10 3.61 18.54
C GLY A 715 -15.58 4.01 17.16
N PHE A 716 -16.03 5.18 16.66
CA PHE A 716 -15.70 5.68 15.31
C PHE A 716 -14.19 5.95 15.12
N ALA A 717 -13.53 6.54 16.12
CA ALA A 717 -12.09 6.82 16.05
C ALA A 717 -11.26 5.52 15.97
N GLY A 718 -11.64 4.50 16.76
CA GLY A 718 -11.04 3.17 16.66
C GLY A 718 -11.29 2.53 15.29
N TRP A 719 -12.51 2.64 14.77
CA TRP A 719 -12.86 2.12 13.46
C TRP A 719 -12.09 2.80 12.31
N LEU A 720 -11.91 4.12 12.38
CA LEU A 720 -11.13 4.85 11.36
C LEU A 720 -9.66 4.40 11.36
N MET A 721 -9.06 4.21 12.53
CA MET A 721 -7.70 3.67 12.64
C MET A 721 -7.63 2.24 12.11
N TRP A 722 -8.59 1.39 12.46
CA TRP A 722 -8.71 0.04 11.92
C TRP A 722 -8.76 0.04 10.39
N LEU A 723 -9.59 0.91 9.79
CA LEU A 723 -9.72 1.07 8.34
C LEU A 723 -8.39 1.41 7.68
N VAL A 724 -7.69 2.42 8.19
CA VAL A 724 -6.40 2.88 7.64
C VAL A 724 -5.35 1.77 7.71
N VAL A 725 -5.24 1.09 8.85
CA VAL A 725 -4.26 0.02 9.06
C VAL A 725 -4.54 -1.15 8.12
N HIS A 726 -5.78 -1.66 8.06
CA HIS A 726 -6.12 -2.80 7.22
C HIS A 726 -5.98 -2.48 5.74
N LEU A 727 -6.37 -1.28 5.30
CA LEU A 727 -6.18 -0.83 3.92
C LEU A 727 -4.69 -0.72 3.56
N THR A 728 -3.85 -0.27 4.49
CA THR A 728 -2.41 -0.15 4.27
C THR A 728 -1.73 -1.51 4.10
N PHE A 729 -2.10 -2.49 4.92
CA PHE A 729 -1.49 -3.81 4.89
C PHE A 729 -2.13 -4.79 3.89
N LEU A 730 -3.35 -4.52 3.42
CA LEU A 730 -4.02 -5.35 2.41
C LEU A 730 -3.18 -5.42 1.13
N THR A 731 -2.93 -6.63 0.65
CA THR A 731 -2.02 -6.89 -0.46
C THR A 731 -2.69 -6.60 -1.81
N GLY A 732 -2.03 -5.79 -2.65
CA GLY A 732 -2.49 -5.42 -3.99
C GLY A 732 -3.31 -4.11 -4.02
N PHE A 733 -2.93 -3.19 -4.91
CA PHE A 733 -3.61 -1.89 -5.07
C PHE A 733 -5.08 -2.05 -5.50
N ARG A 734 -5.34 -2.94 -6.47
CA ARG A 734 -6.69 -3.29 -6.94
C ARG A 734 -7.58 -3.77 -5.79
N ASN A 735 -7.03 -4.62 -4.91
CA ASN A 735 -7.76 -5.16 -3.78
C ASN A 735 -8.09 -4.09 -2.73
N ARG A 736 -7.21 -3.12 -2.51
CA ARG A 736 -7.45 -1.98 -1.62
C ARG A 736 -8.60 -1.11 -2.10
N ILE A 737 -8.59 -0.75 -3.38
CA ILE A 737 -9.67 0.03 -4.00
C ILE A 737 -10.97 -0.76 -3.95
N GLY A 738 -10.96 -2.04 -4.34
CA GLY A 738 -12.12 -2.90 -4.29
C GLY A 738 -12.69 -3.03 -2.88
N ALA A 739 -11.84 -3.25 -1.86
CA ALA A 739 -12.26 -3.31 -0.46
C ALA A 739 -12.85 -1.98 0.02
N LEU A 740 -12.25 -0.84 -0.35
CA LEU A 740 -12.78 0.48 0.01
C LEU A 740 -14.19 0.72 -0.56
N PHE A 741 -14.43 0.38 -1.83
CA PHE A 741 -15.75 0.47 -2.43
C PHE A 741 -16.76 -0.47 -1.77
N ARG A 742 -16.38 -1.73 -1.49
CA ARG A 742 -17.24 -2.70 -0.80
C ARG A 742 -17.56 -2.24 0.62
N TRP A 743 -16.59 -1.75 1.37
CA TRP A 743 -16.82 -1.17 2.69
C TRP A 743 -17.73 0.05 2.62
N SER A 744 -17.53 0.94 1.66
CA SER A 744 -18.42 2.09 1.46
C SER A 744 -19.86 1.64 1.19
N GLY A 745 -20.07 0.65 0.33
CA GLY A 745 -21.39 0.06 0.05
C GLY A 745 -22.01 -0.62 1.28
N ALA A 746 -21.23 -1.44 2.01
CA ALA A 746 -21.70 -2.11 3.22
C ALA A 746 -21.96 -1.13 4.38
N MET A 747 -21.17 -0.04 4.48
CA MET A 747 -21.27 0.94 5.56
C MET A 747 -22.35 1.99 5.32
N LEU A 748 -22.48 2.50 4.10
CA LEU A 748 -23.49 3.51 3.74
C LEU A 748 -24.85 2.85 3.37
N GLY A 749 -24.79 1.65 2.76
CA GLY A 749 -25.96 0.89 2.34
C GLY A 749 -26.39 -0.20 3.34
N ARG A 750 -27.25 -1.12 2.84
CA ARG A 750 -27.70 -2.33 3.53
C ARG A 750 -27.25 -3.59 2.78
N HIS A 751 -26.49 -3.44 1.68
CA HIS A 751 -26.18 -4.55 0.78
C HIS A 751 -24.90 -5.25 1.21
N ARG A 752 -24.96 -6.59 1.17
CA ARG A 752 -23.82 -7.49 1.16
C ARG A 752 -23.95 -8.32 -0.10
N ASP A 753 -22.96 -8.28 -0.98
CA ASP A 753 -23.10 -8.80 -2.35
C ASP A 753 -22.73 -10.27 -2.47
N GLU A 754 -21.89 -10.78 -1.56
CA GLU A 754 -21.38 -12.16 -1.60
C GLU A 754 -22.27 -13.13 -0.83
N ARG A 755 -23.52 -13.34 -1.31
CA ARG A 755 -24.55 -14.18 -0.65
C ARG A 755 -24.88 -15.45 -1.40
N VAL A 756 -24.44 -15.57 -2.64
CA VAL A 756 -24.87 -16.65 -3.55
C VAL A 756 -24.17 -17.96 -3.18
N PHE A 757 -24.93 -19.03 -3.08
CA PHE A 757 -24.48 -20.41 -2.93
C PHE A 757 -25.46 -21.36 -3.61
N SER A 758 -25.05 -22.60 -3.94
CA SER A 758 -25.93 -23.63 -4.50
C SER A 758 -26.45 -24.57 -3.43
N VAL A 759 -27.62 -25.16 -3.63
CA VAL A 759 -28.26 -26.08 -2.66
C VAL A 759 -27.38 -27.29 -2.33
N HIS A 760 -26.68 -27.86 -3.31
CA HIS A 760 -25.72 -28.96 -3.08
C HIS A 760 -24.60 -28.61 -2.11
N GLN A 761 -24.33 -27.33 -1.90
CA GLN A 761 -23.31 -26.86 -0.97
C GLN A 761 -23.82 -26.71 0.47
N ILE A 762 -25.11 -26.70 0.67
CA ILE A 762 -25.74 -26.74 2.02
C ILE A 762 -25.76 -28.20 2.52
N SER A 763 -26.11 -29.13 1.63
CA SER A 763 -26.24 -30.55 1.96
C SER A 763 -24.93 -31.29 2.19
N ALA A 764 -23.79 -30.77 1.69
CA ALA A 764 -22.48 -31.42 1.81
C ALA A 764 -21.89 -31.44 3.25
N GLY A 765 -22.63 -30.93 4.24
CA GLY A 765 -22.31 -31.02 5.67
C GLY A 765 -23.24 -31.90 6.49
N ASP A 766 -24.25 -32.53 5.87
CA ASP A 766 -25.18 -33.42 6.51
C ASP A 766 -25.19 -34.74 5.72
N ASP A 767 -24.41 -35.72 6.20
CA ASP A 767 -24.33 -37.08 5.62
C ASP A 767 -25.66 -37.85 5.66
N SER A 768 -26.79 -37.22 6.05
CA SER A 768 -28.12 -37.81 6.12
C SER A 768 -28.92 -37.64 4.83
N TYR A 769 -28.46 -36.91 3.83
CA TYR A 769 -29.06 -36.86 2.49
C TYR A 769 -28.28 -37.74 1.52
N GLU A 770 -28.56 -39.03 1.50
CA GLU A 770 -28.20 -39.91 0.38
C GLU A 770 -28.78 -39.30 -0.91
N THR A 771 -27.89 -38.84 -1.76
CA THR A 771 -28.24 -38.39 -3.11
C THR A 771 -28.76 -39.59 -3.87
N GLU A 772 -30.07 -39.64 -4.13
CA GLU A 772 -30.60 -40.43 -5.26
C GLU A 772 -29.93 -39.94 -6.53
N THR A 773 -28.90 -40.63 -6.94
CA THR A 773 -28.26 -40.45 -8.24
C THR A 773 -29.32 -40.84 -9.30
N PRO A 774 -29.78 -39.91 -10.17
CA PRO A 774 -30.67 -40.33 -11.26
C PRO A 774 -29.91 -41.33 -12.14
N ALA A 775 -30.46 -42.53 -12.28
CA ALA A 775 -29.97 -43.58 -13.15
C ALA A 775 -29.74 -43.01 -14.56
N ARG A 776 -28.53 -43.15 -15.10
CA ARG A 776 -28.23 -42.84 -16.50
C ARG A 776 -29.14 -43.70 -17.37
N PRO A 777 -29.92 -43.13 -18.32
CA PRO A 777 -30.63 -43.96 -19.29
C PRO A 777 -29.58 -44.69 -20.15
N SER A 778 -29.80 -45.97 -20.31
CA SER A 778 -29.05 -46.95 -21.10
C SER A 778 -28.99 -46.61 -22.58
#